data_b90abdb97e69414c49df57b2224e9576
#
_entry.id   b90abdb97e69414c49df57b2224e9576
#
_cell.length_a   1.000
_cell.length_b   1.000
_cell.length_c   1.000
_cell.angle_alpha   90.00
_cell.angle_beta   90.00
_cell.angle_gamma   90.00
#
_symmetry.space_group_name_H-M   'P 1'
#
loop_
_entity.id
_entity.type
_entity.pdbx_description
1 polymer ?
#
loop_
_entity_poly.entity_id
_entity_poly.type
_entity_poly.pdbx_seq_one_letter_code
_entity_poly.pdbx_strand_id
1 'polypeptide(L)'
;MIGVRTGEDAMTTDIAARYAKAEALLAHNLKKLIHSPQVMPQWIRDTETFWYRNPTAEGVRFVVVDAEAGTKEPAFDHERLAAALGGLLGEEFDPAELPFHGIEFAGGAVRVVVEEQRVQVSLDDYTATILGPAHPSETASPDGRSAVGLRDHNLYLRDLATDEERQLTTDGTEAFSYGTPPDASANRVMQENLGITAAPLVVWSPDSTRFLTHRLDQRDLELMHLVRSAPKDGGRPKAMTYRYAMVGDEHVATAEFFVFDAATGQVTQAKGDPVPMDYVSAIALGHAWWGDDGTKAYWLSVNRGGRTARLHELDPSTGEVAVLQEESSDTNVLHGPQFYDRNVKVLDSGEVLWWSERSGWGHLYLYAPDGSVRAVTEGDWLVRAIVSVDQRARRVVFTAAGRGTGADPYLQELYSVSLDGGDITAITADGLDHDPRPSRSGRFFVDVTSRVDVPAVSVLRDSAGAVVLELERADGSGLYAAGWTPAERVVVKAADGVTDLHCAIYKPHDFDPSATYPVLDEIYPGPQVSTAPLRFPLSGGTMTAERHAATYAALGFVVVAVDARGTAMRDRAFQDHARLGGGEFADDHAAAIRELAQTRPWMDLERVGTYGHSGGGYASTRCLLLAPDLFKVAVSSAGDHDDRIYHAWWGERFFGLTDEFDFGPHSNVGLAGNLEGKLLLAHGGMDDNVTPHLTLRLVDALIDAGKDFDLLIVPNADHRMFHQQAYWLRRRWDYFVRHLMGETPPAYRIADIPADPELLATYGG
;
A
#
# COMPACT_ATOMS: atom_id res chain seq x y z
N MET A 1 -51.45 20.21 22.37
CA MET A 1 -50.89 18.92 22.80
C MET A 1 -49.41 18.92 22.46
N ILE A 2 -48.56 19.18 23.45
CA ILE A 2 -47.11 19.09 23.32
C ILE A 2 -46.78 17.61 23.57
N GLY A 3 -46.45 16.88 22.51
CA GLY A 3 -46.02 15.48 22.62
C GLY A 3 -44.71 15.42 23.35
N VAL A 4 -44.67 14.80 24.49
CA VAL A 4 -43.49 14.39 25.20
C VAL A 4 -42.78 13.35 24.32
N ARG A 5 -41.61 13.66 23.72
CA ARG A 5 -40.76 12.67 23.08
C ARG A 5 -40.33 11.68 24.17
N THR A 6 -40.59 10.39 23.96
CA THR A 6 -40.14 9.34 24.85
C THR A 6 -38.62 9.23 24.80
N GLY A 7 -37.98 8.81 25.88
CA GLY A 7 -36.51 8.71 25.94
C GLY A 7 -35.91 7.82 24.82
N GLU A 8 -36.66 6.85 24.34
CA GLU A 8 -36.27 5.98 23.20
C GLU A 8 -36.15 6.75 21.86
N ASP A 9 -37.07 7.73 21.62
CA ASP A 9 -37.00 8.55 20.38
C ASP A 9 -35.82 9.52 20.41
N ALA A 10 -35.38 9.98 21.59
CA ALA A 10 -34.24 10.86 21.75
C ALA A 10 -32.92 10.09 21.58
N MET A 11 -32.82 8.85 22.12
CA MET A 11 -31.64 7.98 21.97
C MET A 11 -31.45 7.50 20.51
N THR A 12 -32.53 7.10 19.83
CA THR A 12 -32.45 6.71 18.39
C THR A 12 -32.05 7.87 17.49
N THR A 13 -32.39 9.09 17.85
CA THR A 13 -31.97 10.29 17.10
C THR A 13 -30.48 10.59 17.29
N ASP A 14 -29.94 10.34 18.48
CA ASP A 14 -28.52 10.55 18.79
C ASP A 14 -27.63 9.53 18.06
N ILE A 15 -27.96 8.25 18.11
CA ILE A 15 -27.13 7.21 17.42
C ILE A 15 -27.13 7.37 15.90
N ALA A 16 -28.25 7.76 15.26
CA ALA A 16 -28.28 8.04 13.84
C ALA A 16 -27.40 9.25 13.45
N ALA A 17 -27.33 10.27 14.31
CA ALA A 17 -26.42 11.40 14.11
C ALA A 17 -24.95 10.98 14.20
N ARG A 18 -24.60 10.04 15.08
CA ARG A 18 -23.23 9.47 15.16
C ARG A 18 -22.86 8.70 13.89
N TYR A 19 -23.79 7.93 13.29
CA TYR A 19 -23.57 7.27 12.01
C TYR A 19 -23.27 8.27 10.89
N ALA A 20 -24.02 9.39 10.83
CA ALA A 20 -23.78 10.43 9.85
C ALA A 20 -22.40 11.11 10.04
N LYS A 21 -21.97 11.35 11.28
CA LYS A 21 -20.62 11.85 11.58
C LYS A 21 -19.54 10.83 11.15
N ALA A 22 -19.75 9.55 11.42
CA ALA A 22 -18.83 8.50 11.01
C ALA A 22 -18.72 8.39 9.49
N GLU A 23 -19.84 8.47 8.75
CA GLU A 23 -19.83 8.48 7.29
C GLU A 23 -19.08 9.67 6.71
N ALA A 24 -19.19 10.85 7.32
CA ALA A 24 -18.46 12.04 6.89
C ALA A 24 -16.92 11.88 6.96
N LEU A 25 -16.43 10.95 7.79
CA LEU A 25 -15.00 10.66 7.95
C LEU A 25 -14.52 9.47 7.10
N LEU A 26 -15.35 8.90 6.23
CA LEU A 26 -14.89 7.89 5.28
C LEU A 26 -13.92 8.54 4.26
N ALA A 27 -12.92 7.79 3.82
CA ALA A 27 -11.81 8.31 3.01
C ALA A 27 -12.26 9.15 1.80
N HIS A 28 -13.29 8.73 1.07
CA HIS A 28 -13.83 9.48 -0.07
C HIS A 28 -14.48 10.82 0.33
N ASN A 29 -14.93 10.96 1.56
CA ASN A 29 -15.49 12.20 2.10
C ASN A 29 -14.42 13.11 2.70
N LEU A 30 -13.29 12.56 3.17
CA LEU A 30 -12.16 13.37 3.67
C LEU A 30 -11.63 14.33 2.60
N LYS A 31 -11.66 13.95 1.32
CA LYS A 31 -11.29 14.81 0.19
C LYS A 31 -12.12 16.11 0.10
N LYS A 32 -13.30 16.15 0.72
CA LYS A 32 -14.17 17.34 0.81
C LYS A 32 -13.88 18.21 2.03
N LEU A 33 -13.16 17.67 3.00
CA LEU A 33 -12.88 18.30 4.31
C LEU A 33 -11.42 18.77 4.44
N ILE A 34 -10.53 18.27 3.57
CA ILE A 34 -9.11 18.59 3.58
C ILE A 34 -8.72 19.05 2.19
N HIS A 35 -8.18 20.25 2.11
CA HIS A 35 -7.71 20.83 0.84
C HIS A 35 -6.19 20.91 0.81
N SER A 36 -5.61 20.82 -0.39
CA SER A 36 -4.16 20.80 -0.61
C SER A 36 -3.41 19.82 0.30
N PRO A 37 -3.88 18.55 0.45
CA PRO A 37 -3.41 17.65 1.50
C PRO A 37 -1.91 17.31 1.37
N GLN A 38 -1.39 17.25 0.16
CA GLN A 38 0.02 17.00 -0.17
C GLN A 38 0.31 17.30 -1.63
N VAL A 39 1.59 17.48 -1.95
CA VAL A 39 2.06 17.56 -3.33
C VAL A 39 2.63 16.23 -3.78
N MET A 40 2.06 15.67 -4.86
CA MET A 40 2.51 14.47 -5.56
C MET A 40 3.19 14.89 -6.86
N PRO A 41 4.53 15.13 -6.89
CA PRO A 41 5.18 15.65 -8.07
C PRO A 41 5.21 14.63 -9.20
N GLN A 42 4.87 15.07 -10.40
CA GLN A 42 5.05 14.34 -11.63
C GLN A 42 6.20 15.02 -12.40
N TRP A 43 7.42 14.52 -12.18
CA TRP A 43 8.63 15.08 -12.79
C TRP A 43 8.59 14.92 -14.30
N ILE A 44 8.73 16.04 -15.03
CA ILE A 44 8.82 16.04 -16.49
C ILE A 44 10.21 15.59 -16.88
N ARG A 45 10.26 14.56 -17.70
CA ARG A 45 11.48 13.88 -18.09
C ARG A 45 12.51 14.83 -18.69
N ASP A 46 13.79 14.59 -18.35
CA ASP A 46 14.94 15.34 -18.83
C ASP A 46 14.93 16.84 -18.47
N THR A 47 14.12 17.19 -17.45
CA THR A 47 14.04 18.54 -16.90
C THR A 47 14.04 18.52 -15.38
N GLU A 48 14.24 19.68 -14.76
CA GLU A 48 14.00 19.87 -13.33
C GLU A 48 12.63 20.57 -13.10
N THR A 49 11.68 20.27 -13.95
CA THR A 49 10.31 20.77 -13.89
C THR A 49 9.39 19.61 -13.51
N PHE A 50 8.38 19.88 -12.70
CA PHE A 50 7.31 18.93 -12.39
C PHE A 50 5.97 19.61 -12.39
N TRP A 51 4.92 18.81 -12.52
CA TRP A 51 3.56 19.26 -12.30
C TRP A 51 2.91 18.43 -11.18
N TYR A 52 1.86 18.97 -10.61
CA TYR A 52 1.02 18.27 -9.65
C TYR A 52 -0.42 18.72 -9.73
N ARG A 53 -1.32 17.85 -9.28
CA ARG A 53 -2.74 18.11 -9.13
C ARG A 53 -3.02 18.55 -7.69
N ASN A 54 -3.61 19.73 -7.50
CA ASN A 54 -3.92 20.29 -6.20
C ASN A 54 -5.43 20.40 -5.98
N PRO A 55 -6.05 19.55 -5.13
CA PRO A 55 -7.45 19.72 -4.74
C PRO A 55 -7.57 20.87 -3.74
N THR A 56 -8.18 21.96 -4.15
CA THR A 56 -8.45 23.15 -3.34
C THR A 56 -9.93 23.25 -2.95
N ALA A 57 -10.31 24.22 -2.11
CA ALA A 57 -11.70 24.48 -1.78
C ALA A 57 -12.54 24.95 -2.99
N GLU A 58 -11.89 25.47 -4.04
CA GLU A 58 -12.51 25.99 -5.25
C GLU A 58 -12.50 25.00 -6.41
N GLY A 59 -12.03 23.78 -6.17
CA GLY A 59 -11.86 22.73 -7.17
C GLY A 59 -10.41 22.31 -7.35
N VAL A 60 -10.13 21.56 -8.41
CA VAL A 60 -8.81 21.01 -8.70
C VAL A 60 -8.00 21.94 -9.58
N ARG A 61 -6.75 22.19 -9.19
CA ARG A 61 -5.79 23.00 -9.97
C ARG A 61 -4.62 22.13 -10.41
N PHE A 62 -4.23 22.27 -11.67
CA PHE A 62 -2.96 21.73 -12.17
C PHE A 62 -1.90 22.81 -12.10
N VAL A 63 -0.80 22.51 -11.43
CA VAL A 63 0.29 23.46 -11.15
C VAL A 63 1.57 22.91 -11.76
N VAL A 64 2.37 23.76 -12.39
CA VAL A 64 3.72 23.44 -12.86
C VAL A 64 4.74 24.20 -12.03
N VAL A 65 5.87 23.55 -11.73
CA VAL A 65 6.97 24.10 -10.93
C VAL A 65 8.27 23.93 -11.70
N ASP A 66 8.99 25.02 -11.87
CA ASP A 66 10.39 24.99 -12.29
C ASP A 66 11.28 25.01 -11.03
N ALA A 67 11.94 23.89 -10.76
CA ALA A 67 12.74 23.74 -9.56
C ALA A 67 14.04 24.56 -9.61
N GLU A 68 14.62 24.79 -10.80
CA GLU A 68 15.82 25.62 -10.95
C GLU A 68 15.52 27.09 -10.74
N ALA A 69 14.40 27.58 -11.28
CA ALA A 69 13.98 28.95 -11.10
C ALA A 69 13.33 29.22 -9.72
N GLY A 70 12.85 28.15 -9.03
CA GLY A 70 12.11 28.26 -7.78
C GLY A 70 10.76 28.95 -7.96
N THR A 71 10.06 28.70 -9.07
CA THR A 71 8.78 29.30 -9.41
C THR A 71 7.66 28.26 -9.57
N LYS A 72 6.43 28.65 -9.25
CA LYS A 72 5.23 27.83 -9.50
C LYS A 72 4.15 28.67 -10.21
N GLU A 73 3.49 28.06 -11.19
CA GLU A 73 2.46 28.69 -12.00
C GLU A 73 1.33 27.68 -12.31
N PRO A 74 0.11 28.11 -12.69
CA PRO A 74 -0.87 27.22 -13.27
C PRO A 74 -0.28 26.51 -14.50
N ALA A 75 -0.49 25.19 -14.61
CA ALA A 75 0.00 24.42 -15.75
C ALA A 75 -0.60 24.89 -17.08
N PHE A 76 -1.79 25.50 -17.03
CA PHE A 76 -2.54 26.08 -18.13
C PHE A 76 -3.70 26.93 -17.60
N ASP A 77 -4.35 27.67 -18.48
CA ASP A 77 -5.61 28.34 -18.19
C ASP A 77 -6.75 27.29 -18.21
N HIS A 78 -7.30 26.99 -17.03
CA HIS A 78 -8.32 25.96 -16.84
C HIS A 78 -9.63 26.27 -17.58
N GLU A 79 -10.03 27.55 -17.65
CA GLU A 79 -11.27 27.97 -18.35
C GLU A 79 -11.12 27.78 -19.86
N ARG A 80 -9.96 28.19 -20.42
CA ARG A 80 -9.69 28.01 -21.84
C ARG A 80 -9.54 26.53 -22.22
N LEU A 81 -8.92 25.75 -21.36
CA LEU A 81 -8.76 24.30 -21.60
C LEU A 81 -10.14 23.60 -21.58
N ALA A 82 -10.97 23.86 -20.57
CA ALA A 82 -12.33 23.33 -20.49
C ALA A 82 -13.15 23.67 -21.71
N ALA A 83 -13.09 24.94 -22.15
CA ALA A 83 -13.79 25.42 -23.36
C ALA A 83 -13.28 24.75 -24.65
N ALA A 84 -11.96 24.52 -24.77
CA ALA A 84 -11.35 23.87 -25.91
C ALA A 84 -11.77 22.37 -26.00
N LEU A 85 -11.75 21.66 -24.89
CA LEU A 85 -12.24 20.28 -24.80
C LEU A 85 -13.73 20.20 -25.11
N GLY A 86 -14.54 21.11 -24.54
CA GLY A 86 -15.98 21.16 -24.75
C GLY A 86 -16.33 21.42 -26.22
N GLY A 87 -15.61 22.36 -26.86
CA GLY A 87 -15.77 22.63 -28.28
C GLY A 87 -15.40 21.45 -29.20
N LEU A 88 -14.40 20.63 -28.80
CA LEU A 88 -13.95 19.44 -29.54
C LEU A 88 -14.90 18.25 -29.37
N LEU A 89 -15.31 17.98 -28.12
CA LEU A 89 -16.05 16.75 -27.75
C LEU A 89 -17.58 16.96 -27.76
N GLY A 90 -18.05 18.22 -27.80
CA GLY A 90 -19.48 18.55 -27.84
C GLY A 90 -20.17 18.50 -26.48
N GLU A 91 -19.40 18.60 -25.40
CA GLU A 91 -19.85 18.61 -24.01
C GLU A 91 -19.42 19.87 -23.27
N GLU A 92 -19.99 20.11 -22.09
CA GLU A 92 -19.58 21.23 -21.22
C GLU A 92 -18.77 20.67 -20.06
N PHE A 93 -17.54 21.15 -19.86
CA PHE A 93 -16.67 20.74 -18.76
C PHE A 93 -16.51 21.87 -17.73
N ASP A 94 -16.58 21.50 -16.45
CA ASP A 94 -16.31 22.42 -15.36
C ASP A 94 -14.78 22.68 -15.27
N PRO A 95 -14.30 23.92 -15.38
CA PRO A 95 -12.89 24.24 -15.18
C PRO A 95 -12.33 23.86 -13.81
N ALA A 96 -13.19 23.75 -12.79
CA ALA A 96 -12.83 23.33 -11.44
C ALA A 96 -12.75 21.81 -11.28
N GLU A 97 -13.35 21.03 -12.19
CA GLU A 97 -13.39 19.57 -12.18
C GLU A 97 -13.13 18.99 -13.58
N LEU A 98 -11.94 19.25 -14.13
CA LEU A 98 -11.56 18.75 -15.45
C LEU A 98 -11.61 17.21 -15.49
N PRO A 99 -12.05 16.58 -16.61
CA PRO A 99 -12.39 15.15 -16.70
C PRO A 99 -11.16 14.23 -16.84
N PHE A 100 -10.01 14.62 -16.30
CA PHE A 100 -8.79 13.83 -16.33
C PHE A 100 -7.95 14.04 -15.05
N HIS A 101 -7.10 13.06 -14.75
CA HIS A 101 -6.23 13.08 -13.57
C HIS A 101 -4.75 13.30 -13.91
N GLY A 102 -4.34 12.98 -15.13
CA GLY A 102 -2.97 13.08 -15.61
C GLY A 102 -2.84 13.98 -16.83
N ILE A 103 -1.68 14.62 -16.95
CA ILE A 103 -1.31 15.41 -18.12
C ILE A 103 0.09 15.03 -18.58
N GLU A 104 0.34 15.14 -19.89
CA GLU A 104 1.67 15.00 -20.50
C GLU A 104 2.00 16.30 -21.24
N PHE A 105 3.15 16.92 -20.93
CA PHE A 105 3.64 18.08 -21.66
C PHE A 105 4.35 17.64 -22.96
N ALA A 106 3.97 18.21 -24.09
CA ALA A 106 4.50 17.87 -25.40
C ALA A 106 4.67 19.12 -26.30
N GLY A 107 5.87 19.70 -26.30
CA GLY A 107 6.24 20.73 -27.27
C GLY A 107 5.32 21.96 -27.33
N GLY A 108 4.99 22.59 -26.19
CA GLY A 108 4.07 23.74 -26.12
C GLY A 108 2.60 23.34 -26.11
N ALA A 109 2.29 22.08 -25.91
CA ALA A 109 0.94 21.55 -25.75
C ALA A 109 0.85 20.64 -24.53
N VAL A 110 -0.37 20.38 -24.07
CA VAL A 110 -0.69 19.31 -23.12
C VAL A 110 -1.48 18.21 -23.82
N ARG A 111 -1.18 16.97 -23.44
CA ARG A 111 -1.95 15.79 -23.81
C ARG A 111 -2.70 15.27 -22.60
N VAL A 112 -3.94 14.94 -22.81
CA VAL A 112 -4.85 14.39 -21.78
C VAL A 112 -5.63 13.21 -22.36
N VAL A 113 -6.18 12.40 -21.47
CA VAL A 113 -7.14 11.35 -21.83
C VAL A 113 -8.49 11.74 -21.32
N VAL A 114 -9.45 11.92 -22.22
CA VAL A 114 -10.84 12.24 -21.93
C VAL A 114 -11.72 11.26 -22.70
N GLU A 115 -12.65 10.60 -22.02
CA GLU A 115 -13.60 9.64 -22.63
C GLU A 115 -12.91 8.61 -23.55
N GLU A 116 -11.83 8.01 -23.08
CA GLU A 116 -11.03 7.04 -23.83
C GLU A 116 -10.37 7.59 -25.11
N GLN A 117 -10.35 8.92 -25.28
CA GLN A 117 -9.64 9.60 -26.37
C GLN A 117 -8.38 10.30 -25.85
N ARG A 118 -7.29 10.16 -26.58
CA ARG A 118 -6.09 11.00 -26.38
C ARG A 118 -6.32 12.32 -27.09
N VAL A 119 -6.31 13.41 -26.35
CA VAL A 119 -6.52 14.77 -26.87
C VAL A 119 -5.26 15.60 -26.60
N GLN A 120 -4.82 16.33 -27.60
CA GLN A 120 -3.74 17.32 -27.48
C GLN A 120 -4.36 18.72 -27.55
N VAL A 121 -3.98 19.60 -26.61
CA VAL A 121 -4.38 21.00 -26.58
C VAL A 121 -3.13 21.86 -26.61
N SER A 122 -3.01 22.73 -27.62
CA SER A 122 -1.96 23.73 -27.72
C SER A 122 -2.10 24.75 -26.56
N LEU A 123 -1.01 25.09 -25.90
CA LEU A 123 -1.02 26.08 -24.83
C LEU A 123 -0.97 27.54 -25.32
N ASP A 124 -0.63 27.76 -26.58
CA ASP A 124 -0.58 29.09 -27.16
C ASP A 124 -1.98 29.62 -27.48
N ASP A 125 -2.75 28.86 -28.24
CA ASP A 125 -4.06 29.25 -28.75
C ASP A 125 -5.24 28.44 -28.22
N TYR A 126 -4.96 27.35 -27.50
CA TYR A 126 -5.92 26.36 -26.98
C TYR A 126 -6.68 25.59 -28.07
N THR A 127 -6.07 25.43 -29.25
CA THR A 127 -6.62 24.54 -30.27
C THR A 127 -6.49 23.08 -29.79
N ALA A 128 -7.63 22.39 -29.73
CA ALA A 128 -7.70 20.97 -29.32
C ALA A 128 -7.81 20.04 -30.53
N THR A 129 -7.14 18.88 -30.47
CA THR A 129 -7.10 17.87 -31.53
C THR A 129 -7.13 16.46 -30.93
N ILE A 130 -7.97 15.57 -31.46
CA ILE A 130 -7.97 14.16 -31.12
C ILE A 130 -6.78 13.51 -31.80
N LEU A 131 -5.94 12.80 -30.99
CA LEU A 131 -4.78 12.03 -31.48
C LEU A 131 -5.14 10.56 -31.80
N GLY A 132 -6.25 10.07 -31.26
CA GLY A 132 -6.70 8.69 -31.38
C GLY A 132 -7.20 8.11 -30.06
N PRO A 133 -7.57 6.82 -30.03
CA PRO A 133 -8.04 6.17 -28.80
C PRO A 133 -6.95 6.11 -27.74
N ALA A 134 -7.35 6.11 -26.47
CA ALA A 134 -6.49 5.75 -25.35
C ALA A 134 -6.42 4.23 -25.22
N HIS A 135 -5.28 3.74 -24.78
CA HIS A 135 -5.04 2.31 -24.57
C HIS A 135 -4.62 2.08 -23.10
N PRO A 136 -5.56 2.15 -22.13
CA PRO A 136 -5.23 2.10 -20.70
C PRO A 136 -4.67 0.75 -20.27
N SER A 137 -4.87 -0.32 -21.06
CA SER A 137 -4.31 -1.65 -20.84
C SER A 137 -2.94 -1.86 -21.52
N GLU A 138 -2.27 -0.80 -21.96
CA GLU A 138 -0.94 -0.84 -22.56
C GLU A 138 0.04 0.00 -21.75
N THR A 139 1.33 -0.39 -21.76
CA THR A 139 2.40 0.34 -21.07
C THR A 139 3.19 1.17 -22.09
N ALA A 140 2.98 2.48 -22.09
CA ALA A 140 3.61 3.39 -23.03
C ALA A 140 5.13 3.53 -22.80
N SER A 141 5.87 3.72 -23.90
CA SER A 141 7.28 4.09 -23.86
C SER A 141 7.46 5.50 -23.27
N PRO A 142 8.60 5.76 -22.63
CA PRO A 142 8.87 7.06 -22.05
C PRO A 142 8.82 8.25 -23.02
N ASP A 143 9.07 8.05 -24.31
CA ASP A 143 8.98 9.07 -25.35
C ASP A 143 7.55 9.21 -25.95
N GLY A 144 6.59 8.39 -25.48
CA GLY A 144 5.20 8.41 -25.91
C GLY A 144 4.96 7.97 -27.37
N ARG A 145 5.92 7.27 -28.00
CA ARG A 145 5.80 6.82 -29.41
C ARG A 145 5.27 5.41 -29.55
N SER A 146 5.53 4.57 -28.58
CA SER A 146 5.14 3.16 -28.60
C SER A 146 4.46 2.75 -27.33
N ALA A 147 3.66 1.68 -27.37
CA ALA A 147 3.11 1.04 -26.18
C ALA A 147 3.17 -0.48 -26.31
N VAL A 148 3.42 -1.16 -25.22
CA VAL A 148 3.37 -2.63 -25.13
C VAL A 148 2.02 -3.04 -24.59
N GLY A 149 1.33 -3.92 -25.31
CA GLY A 149 0.07 -4.53 -24.90
C GLY A 149 0.17 -6.04 -24.79
N LEU A 150 -0.85 -6.63 -24.17
CA LEU A 150 -0.99 -8.07 -23.97
C LEU A 150 -2.27 -8.57 -24.66
N ARG A 151 -2.14 -9.64 -25.46
CA ARG A 151 -3.27 -10.34 -26.08
C ARG A 151 -3.00 -11.84 -26.07
N ASP A 152 -3.97 -12.62 -25.62
CA ASP A 152 -3.86 -14.09 -25.55
C ASP A 152 -2.53 -14.56 -24.94
N HIS A 153 -2.12 -13.93 -23.82
CA HIS A 153 -0.88 -14.23 -23.08
C HIS A 153 0.43 -13.85 -23.80
N ASN A 154 0.32 -13.13 -24.91
CA ASN A 154 1.44 -12.73 -25.77
C ASN A 154 1.53 -11.22 -25.93
N LEU A 155 2.76 -10.72 -26.03
CA LEU A 155 3.05 -9.30 -26.18
C LEU A 155 2.91 -8.85 -27.63
N TYR A 156 2.41 -7.64 -27.80
CA TYR A 156 2.49 -6.86 -29.04
C TYR A 156 2.99 -5.45 -28.74
N LEU A 157 3.56 -4.81 -29.75
CA LEU A 157 3.98 -3.41 -29.71
C LEU A 157 3.07 -2.61 -30.64
N ARG A 158 2.55 -1.49 -30.12
CA ARG A 158 1.76 -0.50 -30.88
C ARG A 158 2.59 0.74 -31.16
N ASP A 159 2.56 1.24 -32.39
CA ASP A 159 2.99 2.59 -32.72
C ASP A 159 1.84 3.56 -32.41
N LEU A 160 2.06 4.49 -31.48
CA LEU A 160 1.02 5.38 -30.99
C LEU A 160 0.66 6.52 -31.96
N ALA A 161 1.44 6.72 -33.04
CA ALA A 161 1.16 7.70 -34.07
C ALA A 161 0.31 7.12 -35.23
N THR A 162 0.55 5.85 -35.60
CA THR A 162 -0.13 5.19 -36.70
C THR A 162 -1.20 4.21 -36.25
N ASP A 163 -1.22 3.86 -34.97
CA ASP A 163 -2.06 2.81 -34.35
C ASP A 163 -1.78 1.39 -34.92
N GLU A 164 -0.64 1.21 -35.61
CA GLU A 164 -0.22 -0.08 -36.11
C GLU A 164 0.32 -0.99 -35.01
N GLU A 165 -0.09 -2.25 -35.01
CA GLU A 165 0.38 -3.27 -34.08
C GLU A 165 1.38 -4.23 -34.73
N ARG A 166 2.38 -4.63 -33.95
CA ARG A 166 3.32 -5.68 -34.31
C ARG A 166 3.34 -6.74 -33.21
N GLN A 167 3.02 -8.00 -33.57
CA GLN A 167 3.14 -9.12 -32.63
C GLN A 167 4.61 -9.36 -32.28
N LEU A 168 4.92 -9.50 -30.98
CA LEU A 168 6.28 -9.74 -30.48
C LEU A 168 6.50 -11.21 -30.10
N THR A 169 5.50 -11.84 -29.46
CA THR A 169 5.57 -13.24 -29.01
C THR A 169 4.35 -14.03 -29.50
N THR A 170 4.47 -15.36 -29.62
CA THR A 170 3.39 -16.24 -30.09
C THR A 170 3.31 -17.57 -29.35
N ASP A 171 4.17 -17.78 -28.34
CA ASP A 171 4.31 -19.02 -27.58
C ASP A 171 3.76 -18.92 -26.15
N GLY A 172 3.19 -17.76 -25.79
CA GLY A 172 2.53 -17.55 -24.52
C GLY A 172 1.23 -18.34 -24.41
N THR A 173 0.97 -18.89 -23.22
CA THR A 173 -0.26 -19.59 -22.85
C THR A 173 -0.73 -19.12 -21.48
N GLU A 174 -1.93 -19.50 -21.06
CA GLU A 174 -2.49 -19.11 -19.76
C GLU A 174 -1.56 -19.43 -18.58
N ALA A 175 -0.88 -20.58 -18.61
CA ALA A 175 0.04 -21.00 -17.55
C ALA A 175 1.50 -20.59 -17.80
N PHE A 176 1.78 -19.99 -18.96
CA PHE A 176 3.13 -19.65 -19.39
C PHE A 176 3.07 -18.35 -20.18
N SER A 177 2.87 -17.24 -19.47
CA SER A 177 2.45 -15.96 -20.01
C SER A 177 3.52 -14.88 -19.88
N TYR A 178 3.52 -13.94 -20.82
CA TYR A 178 4.43 -12.80 -20.78
C TYR A 178 3.84 -11.62 -20.01
N GLY A 179 4.67 -10.96 -19.20
CA GLY A 179 4.33 -9.68 -18.55
C GLY A 179 3.09 -9.72 -17.65
N THR A 180 2.75 -10.87 -17.10
CA THR A 180 1.62 -11.01 -16.17
C THR A 180 2.10 -11.27 -14.76
N PRO A 181 1.39 -10.80 -13.73
CA PRO A 181 1.63 -11.24 -12.36
C PRO A 181 1.20 -12.70 -12.18
N PRO A 182 1.67 -13.39 -11.14
CA PRO A 182 1.12 -14.68 -10.74
C PRO A 182 -0.39 -14.64 -10.54
N ASP A 183 -1.08 -15.73 -10.88
CA ASP A 183 -2.55 -15.80 -10.81
C ASP A 183 -3.08 -15.44 -9.42
N ALA A 184 -2.39 -15.87 -8.36
CA ALA A 184 -2.77 -15.62 -6.97
C ALA A 184 -2.70 -14.13 -6.54
N SER A 185 -1.95 -13.31 -7.26
CA SER A 185 -1.84 -11.86 -7.00
C SER A 185 -2.42 -10.99 -8.12
N ALA A 186 -2.99 -11.61 -9.15
CA ALA A 186 -3.53 -10.90 -10.29
C ALA A 186 -4.79 -10.07 -9.96
N ASN A 187 -5.41 -10.32 -8.80
CA ASN A 187 -6.67 -9.65 -8.39
C ASN A 187 -7.73 -9.67 -9.51
N ARG A 188 -7.90 -10.81 -10.17
CA ARG A 188 -8.77 -10.96 -11.34
C ARG A 188 -10.20 -10.60 -11.06
N VAL A 189 -10.72 -11.01 -9.89
CA VAL A 189 -12.10 -10.72 -9.49
C VAL A 189 -12.31 -9.23 -9.30
N MET A 190 -11.36 -8.53 -8.71
CA MET A 190 -11.40 -7.08 -8.55
C MET A 190 -11.38 -6.38 -9.93
N GLN A 191 -10.46 -6.76 -10.82
CA GLN A 191 -10.38 -6.22 -12.18
C GLN A 191 -11.69 -6.44 -12.95
N GLU A 192 -12.25 -7.66 -12.88
CA GLU A 192 -13.55 -7.98 -13.51
C GLU A 192 -14.69 -7.14 -12.92
N ASN A 193 -14.72 -6.97 -11.60
CA ASN A 193 -15.72 -6.16 -10.92
C ASN A 193 -15.64 -4.68 -11.29
N LEU A 194 -14.45 -4.15 -11.50
CA LEU A 194 -14.20 -2.75 -11.87
C LEU A 194 -14.25 -2.51 -13.39
N GLY A 195 -14.28 -3.57 -14.20
CA GLY A 195 -14.24 -3.48 -15.66
C GLY A 195 -12.89 -2.97 -16.18
N ILE A 196 -11.79 -3.23 -15.47
CA ILE A 196 -10.44 -2.84 -15.86
C ILE A 196 -9.64 -4.04 -16.38
N THR A 197 -8.70 -3.77 -17.28
CA THR A 197 -7.71 -4.75 -17.75
C THR A 197 -6.34 -4.22 -17.40
N ALA A 198 -5.55 -5.01 -16.67
CA ALA A 198 -4.20 -4.63 -16.31
C ALA A 198 -3.28 -4.56 -17.54
N ALA A 199 -2.42 -3.54 -17.57
CA ALA A 199 -1.36 -3.44 -18.58
C ALA A 199 -0.26 -4.49 -18.29
N PRO A 200 0.50 -4.92 -19.32
CA PRO A 200 1.60 -5.84 -19.12
C PRO A 200 2.71 -5.23 -18.27
N LEU A 201 3.33 -6.07 -17.44
CA LEU A 201 4.46 -5.71 -16.61
C LEU A 201 5.73 -5.60 -17.46
N VAL A 202 6.09 -4.38 -17.82
CA VAL A 202 7.29 -4.07 -18.60
C VAL A 202 8.01 -2.86 -17.99
N VAL A 203 9.34 -2.83 -18.16
CA VAL A 203 10.17 -1.68 -17.76
C VAL A 203 10.92 -1.19 -19.00
N TRP A 204 10.55 -0.01 -19.48
CA TRP A 204 11.22 0.62 -20.61
C TRP A 204 12.61 1.13 -20.24
N SER A 205 13.56 0.98 -21.20
CA SER A 205 14.86 1.65 -21.06
C SER A 205 14.71 3.17 -21.10
N PRO A 206 15.65 3.91 -20.48
CA PRO A 206 15.61 5.36 -20.47
C PRO A 206 15.49 6.01 -21.84
N ASP A 207 16.06 5.44 -22.87
CA ASP A 207 16.07 5.94 -24.25
C ASP A 207 14.87 5.44 -25.09
N SER A 208 13.93 4.69 -24.49
CA SER A 208 12.75 4.11 -25.15
C SER A 208 13.06 3.09 -26.28
N THR A 209 14.32 2.64 -26.41
CA THR A 209 14.72 1.71 -27.47
C THR A 209 14.45 0.26 -27.13
N ARG A 210 14.37 -0.07 -25.83
CA ARG A 210 14.18 -1.44 -25.33
C ARG A 210 13.23 -1.46 -24.15
N PHE A 211 12.70 -2.64 -23.85
CA PHE A 211 12.03 -2.89 -22.60
C PHE A 211 12.37 -4.26 -22.04
N LEU A 212 12.41 -4.33 -20.70
CA LEU A 212 12.57 -5.54 -19.92
C LEU A 212 11.18 -6.05 -19.51
N THR A 213 10.96 -7.35 -19.61
CA THR A 213 9.77 -8.03 -19.09
C THR A 213 10.14 -9.45 -18.63
N HIS A 214 9.16 -10.21 -18.19
CA HIS A 214 9.34 -11.60 -17.83
C HIS A 214 8.32 -12.51 -18.51
N ARG A 215 8.63 -13.79 -18.59
CA ARG A 215 7.68 -14.86 -18.87
C ARG A 215 7.48 -15.66 -17.60
N LEU A 216 6.25 -15.71 -17.15
CA LEU A 216 5.83 -16.39 -15.92
C LEU A 216 5.54 -17.86 -16.23
N ASP A 217 6.08 -18.78 -15.45
CA ASP A 217 5.80 -20.22 -15.52
C ASP A 217 5.02 -20.68 -14.28
N GLN A 218 3.80 -21.14 -14.53
CA GLN A 218 2.88 -21.67 -13.52
C GLN A 218 2.32 -23.04 -13.94
N ARG A 219 2.94 -23.73 -14.87
CA ARG A 219 2.39 -24.95 -15.50
C ARG A 219 2.23 -26.10 -14.51
N ASP A 220 3.12 -26.17 -13.54
CA ASP A 220 3.16 -27.25 -12.55
C ASP A 220 2.45 -26.90 -11.23
N LEU A 221 1.78 -25.73 -11.17
CA LEU A 221 1.04 -25.32 -9.98
C LEU A 221 -0.36 -25.95 -9.95
N GLU A 222 -0.78 -26.33 -8.74
CA GLU A 222 -2.13 -26.81 -8.48
C GLU A 222 -3.19 -25.69 -8.65
N LEU A 223 -4.43 -26.08 -8.87
CA LEU A 223 -5.54 -25.19 -9.13
C LEU A 223 -6.35 -24.90 -7.85
N MET A 224 -6.56 -23.63 -7.56
CA MET A 224 -7.56 -23.16 -6.61
C MET A 224 -8.91 -23.02 -7.31
N HIS A 225 -9.98 -23.31 -6.56
CA HIS A 225 -11.33 -23.29 -7.07
C HIS A 225 -12.21 -22.34 -6.26
N LEU A 226 -12.85 -21.38 -6.96
CA LEU A 226 -13.88 -20.52 -6.40
C LEU A 226 -15.21 -20.79 -7.12
N VAL A 227 -16.31 -20.52 -6.45
CA VAL A 227 -17.65 -20.66 -7.04
C VAL A 227 -18.38 -19.33 -6.94
N ARG A 228 -18.59 -18.68 -8.08
CA ARG A 228 -19.49 -17.54 -8.19
C ARG A 228 -20.93 -18.00 -8.01
N SER A 229 -21.36 -18.04 -6.76
CA SER A 229 -22.64 -18.63 -6.34
C SER A 229 -23.86 -17.84 -6.82
N ALA A 230 -23.73 -16.53 -7.00
CA ALA A 230 -24.78 -15.61 -7.42
C ALA A 230 -24.35 -14.75 -8.61
N PRO A 231 -24.22 -15.35 -9.82
CA PRO A 231 -23.82 -14.57 -11.00
C PRO A 231 -24.83 -13.48 -11.32
N LYS A 232 -24.37 -12.30 -11.74
CA LYS A 232 -25.20 -11.10 -12.00
C LYS A 232 -26.25 -11.34 -13.12
N ASP A 233 -25.99 -12.27 -14.04
CA ASP A 233 -26.91 -12.68 -15.12
C ASP A 233 -28.04 -13.60 -14.64
N GLY A 234 -28.09 -13.96 -13.36
CA GLY A 234 -29.11 -14.83 -12.76
C GLY A 234 -28.99 -16.29 -13.20
N GLY A 235 -27.89 -16.67 -13.85
CA GLY A 235 -27.62 -18.03 -14.32
C GLY A 235 -27.22 -19.00 -13.19
N ARG A 236 -26.79 -20.21 -13.61
CA ARG A 236 -26.26 -21.21 -12.65
C ARG A 236 -24.94 -20.73 -12.04
N PRO A 237 -24.57 -21.22 -10.84
CA PRO A 237 -23.24 -20.99 -10.28
C PRO A 237 -22.14 -21.30 -11.29
N LYS A 238 -21.10 -20.45 -11.34
CA LYS A 238 -19.96 -20.58 -12.25
C LYS A 238 -18.69 -20.86 -11.46
N ALA A 239 -17.95 -21.89 -11.87
CA ALA A 239 -16.62 -22.14 -11.32
C ALA A 239 -15.62 -21.15 -11.92
N MET A 240 -14.70 -20.67 -11.07
CA MET A 240 -13.47 -19.98 -11.44
C MET A 240 -12.30 -20.81 -10.94
N THR A 241 -11.31 -21.05 -11.79
CA THR A 241 -10.09 -21.78 -11.39
C THR A 241 -8.89 -20.94 -11.75
N TYR A 242 -7.87 -20.99 -10.91
CA TYR A 242 -6.61 -20.27 -11.12
C TYR A 242 -5.49 -20.99 -10.35
N ARG A 243 -4.25 -20.73 -10.70
CA ARG A 243 -3.08 -21.35 -10.10
C ARG A 243 -2.75 -20.68 -8.77
N TYR A 244 -2.51 -21.53 -7.77
CA TYR A 244 -2.31 -21.03 -6.40
C TYR A 244 -1.42 -22.00 -5.63
N ALA A 245 -0.18 -21.62 -5.37
CA ALA A 245 0.72 -22.40 -4.56
C ALA A 245 0.41 -22.19 -3.06
N MET A 246 0.14 -23.26 -2.33
CA MET A 246 -0.04 -23.28 -0.88
C MET A 246 1.28 -23.57 -0.17
N VAL A 247 1.30 -23.27 1.13
CA VAL A 247 2.43 -23.63 2.01
C VAL A 247 2.74 -25.12 1.90
N GLY A 248 3.99 -25.45 1.60
CA GLY A 248 4.47 -26.82 1.48
C GLY A 248 4.28 -27.47 0.09
N ASP A 249 3.63 -26.80 -0.87
CA ASP A 249 3.56 -27.31 -2.24
C ASP A 249 4.97 -27.46 -2.85
N GLU A 250 5.17 -28.50 -3.67
CA GLU A 250 6.45 -28.75 -4.30
C GLU A 250 6.87 -27.62 -5.25
N HIS A 251 5.92 -27.09 -6.02
CA HIS A 251 6.15 -26.09 -7.06
C HIS A 251 5.57 -24.72 -6.66
N VAL A 252 6.34 -23.68 -6.97
CA VAL A 252 5.91 -22.27 -6.92
C VAL A 252 6.11 -21.64 -8.29
N ALA A 253 5.43 -20.52 -8.56
CA ALA A 253 5.61 -19.80 -9.81
C ALA A 253 7.05 -19.32 -9.97
N THR A 254 7.57 -19.38 -11.19
CA THR A 254 8.90 -18.88 -11.54
C THR A 254 8.84 -17.97 -12.76
N ALA A 255 9.87 -17.16 -12.95
CA ALA A 255 9.95 -16.27 -14.10
C ALA A 255 11.33 -16.27 -14.75
N GLU A 256 11.32 -16.17 -16.08
CA GLU A 256 12.48 -15.88 -16.91
C GLU A 256 12.38 -14.45 -17.44
N PHE A 257 13.51 -13.72 -17.47
CA PHE A 257 13.53 -12.33 -17.95
C PHE A 257 13.91 -12.24 -19.43
N PHE A 258 13.33 -11.27 -20.11
CA PHE A 258 13.52 -11.00 -21.54
C PHE A 258 13.68 -9.51 -21.79
N VAL A 259 14.56 -9.16 -22.73
CA VAL A 259 14.66 -7.81 -23.29
C VAL A 259 14.21 -7.83 -24.73
N PHE A 260 13.36 -6.89 -25.08
CA PHE A 260 12.86 -6.67 -26.44
C PHE A 260 13.43 -5.35 -26.98
N ASP A 261 13.92 -5.38 -28.21
CA ASP A 261 14.26 -4.19 -28.97
C ASP A 261 12.98 -3.64 -29.65
N ALA A 262 12.62 -2.42 -29.35
CA ALA A 262 11.35 -1.82 -29.81
C ALA A 262 11.32 -1.59 -31.32
N ALA A 263 12.46 -1.26 -31.95
CA ALA A 263 12.51 -0.99 -33.38
C ALA A 263 12.46 -2.28 -34.22
N THR A 264 13.23 -3.30 -33.86
CA THR A 264 13.38 -4.53 -34.63
C THR A 264 12.46 -5.66 -34.19
N GLY A 265 12.03 -5.68 -32.92
CA GLY A 265 11.34 -6.79 -32.26
C GLY A 265 12.28 -7.93 -31.87
N GLN A 266 13.60 -7.74 -31.97
CA GLN A 266 14.57 -8.73 -31.53
C GLN A 266 14.41 -9.00 -30.04
N VAL A 267 14.50 -10.27 -29.66
CA VAL A 267 14.35 -10.75 -28.27
C VAL A 267 15.69 -11.27 -27.77
N THR A 268 16.06 -10.86 -26.58
CA THR A 268 17.21 -11.40 -25.85
C THR A 268 16.70 -11.99 -24.55
N GLN A 269 16.82 -13.30 -24.38
CA GLN A 269 16.50 -13.98 -23.12
C GLN A 269 17.70 -13.87 -22.15
N ALA A 270 17.43 -13.57 -20.89
CA ALA A 270 18.41 -13.62 -19.82
C ALA A 270 18.86 -15.08 -19.63
N LYS A 271 20.19 -15.31 -19.60
CA LYS A 271 20.79 -16.62 -19.39
C LYS A 271 20.98 -16.89 -17.91
N GLY A 272 20.21 -17.81 -17.36
CA GLY A 272 20.25 -18.15 -15.94
C GLY A 272 19.06 -19.02 -15.56
N ASP A 273 19.04 -19.45 -14.32
CA ASP A 273 17.91 -20.20 -13.80
C ASP A 273 16.69 -19.26 -13.61
N PRO A 274 15.47 -19.76 -13.85
CA PRO A 274 14.26 -19.00 -13.51
C PRO A 274 14.26 -18.60 -12.03
N VAL A 275 13.78 -17.40 -11.75
CA VAL A 275 13.69 -16.90 -10.37
C VAL A 275 12.32 -17.16 -9.77
N PRO A 276 12.19 -17.48 -8.48
CA PRO A 276 10.89 -17.58 -7.83
C PRO A 276 10.11 -16.27 -7.97
N MET A 277 8.85 -16.36 -8.36
CA MET A 277 7.92 -15.24 -8.51
C MET A 277 6.54 -15.71 -8.05
N ASP A 278 6.47 -16.20 -6.86
CA ASP A 278 5.35 -16.95 -6.34
C ASP A 278 4.15 -16.09 -5.92
N TYR A 279 4.34 -14.77 -5.71
CA TYR A 279 3.25 -13.84 -5.42
C TYR A 279 3.36 -12.53 -6.16
N VAL A 280 4.44 -11.76 -6.00
CA VAL A 280 4.56 -10.42 -6.58
C VAL A 280 5.69 -10.37 -7.60
N SER A 281 5.40 -9.83 -8.77
CA SER A 281 6.43 -9.61 -9.79
C SER A 281 7.48 -8.60 -9.34
N ALA A 282 8.76 -8.92 -9.55
CA ALA A 282 9.86 -7.97 -9.33
C ALA A 282 9.65 -6.66 -10.11
N ILE A 283 9.01 -6.71 -11.28
CA ILE A 283 8.67 -5.51 -12.06
C ILE A 283 7.58 -4.70 -11.35
N ALA A 284 6.52 -5.33 -10.88
CA ALA A 284 5.43 -4.66 -10.17
C ALA A 284 5.91 -4.00 -8.87
N LEU A 285 6.88 -4.60 -8.18
CA LEU A 285 7.50 -4.02 -6.99
C LEU A 285 8.51 -2.90 -7.28
N GLY A 286 8.83 -2.62 -8.54
CA GLY A 286 9.94 -1.73 -8.89
C GLY A 286 11.32 -2.33 -8.55
N HIS A 287 11.39 -3.64 -8.33
CA HIS A 287 12.61 -4.41 -8.06
C HIS A 287 13.31 -4.85 -9.35
N ALA A 288 12.83 -4.46 -10.52
CA ALA A 288 13.51 -4.58 -11.80
C ALA A 288 13.60 -3.20 -12.45
N TRP A 289 14.78 -2.81 -12.93
CA TRP A 289 15.04 -1.46 -13.46
C TRP A 289 16.19 -1.45 -14.47
N TRP A 290 16.30 -0.37 -15.23
CA TRP A 290 17.47 -0.07 -16.07
C TRP A 290 18.47 0.84 -15.35
N GLY A 291 19.73 0.66 -15.67
CA GLY A 291 20.75 1.67 -15.35
C GLY A 291 20.40 3.02 -15.98
N ASP A 292 20.93 4.09 -15.40
CA ASP A 292 20.61 5.46 -15.82
C ASP A 292 21.03 5.72 -17.29
N ASP A 293 22.08 5.01 -17.78
CA ASP A 293 22.56 5.04 -19.17
C ASP A 293 21.84 4.09 -20.12
N GLY A 294 20.95 3.23 -19.63
CA GLY A 294 20.20 2.25 -20.42
C GLY A 294 21.04 1.09 -20.97
N THR A 295 22.30 0.95 -20.56
CA THR A 295 23.21 -0.10 -21.08
C THR A 295 23.00 -1.46 -20.39
N LYS A 296 22.56 -1.47 -19.15
CA LYS A 296 22.33 -2.64 -18.32
C LYS A 296 20.93 -2.61 -17.71
N ALA A 297 20.38 -3.79 -17.48
CA ALA A 297 19.16 -3.96 -16.68
C ALA A 297 19.50 -4.75 -15.41
N TYR A 298 18.75 -4.49 -14.35
CA TYR A 298 18.94 -5.06 -13.04
C TYR A 298 17.66 -5.61 -12.47
N TRP A 299 17.73 -6.64 -11.63
CA TRP A 299 16.62 -7.03 -10.78
C TRP A 299 17.09 -7.64 -9.45
N LEU A 300 16.22 -7.53 -8.45
CA LEU A 300 16.35 -8.23 -7.18
C LEU A 300 15.53 -9.52 -7.24
N SER A 301 16.10 -10.60 -6.74
CA SER A 301 15.38 -11.85 -6.51
C SER A 301 15.54 -12.28 -5.05
N VAL A 302 14.53 -12.98 -4.54
CA VAL A 302 14.56 -13.59 -3.21
C VAL A 302 14.17 -15.05 -3.38
N ASN A 303 14.91 -15.95 -2.75
CA ASN A 303 14.61 -17.38 -2.82
C ASN A 303 13.32 -17.70 -2.06
N ARG A 304 12.74 -18.87 -2.34
CA ARG A 304 11.64 -19.43 -1.55
C ARG A 304 12.02 -19.45 -0.06
N GLY A 305 11.13 -19.05 0.82
CA GLY A 305 11.39 -18.88 2.26
C GLY A 305 12.11 -17.58 2.64
N GLY A 306 12.51 -16.72 1.69
CA GLY A 306 12.97 -15.36 1.98
C GLY A 306 14.39 -15.24 2.55
N ARG A 307 15.19 -16.31 2.58
CA ARG A 307 16.47 -16.37 3.28
C ARG A 307 17.67 -15.83 2.52
N THR A 308 17.58 -15.75 1.19
CA THR A 308 18.68 -15.29 0.34
C THR A 308 18.13 -14.35 -0.73
N ALA A 309 18.70 -13.16 -0.80
CA ALA A 309 18.41 -12.18 -1.81
C ALA A 309 19.63 -11.95 -2.72
N ARG A 310 19.39 -11.71 -4.03
CA ARG A 310 20.42 -11.47 -5.03
C ARG A 310 20.09 -10.25 -5.86
N LEU A 311 21.12 -9.47 -6.17
CA LEU A 311 21.09 -8.45 -7.21
C LEU A 311 21.70 -9.01 -8.49
N HIS A 312 20.90 -9.02 -9.53
CA HIS A 312 21.31 -9.47 -10.85
C HIS A 312 21.56 -8.29 -11.79
N GLU A 313 22.60 -8.38 -12.62
CA GLU A 313 22.88 -7.50 -13.74
C GLU A 313 22.73 -8.28 -15.04
N LEU A 314 21.99 -7.74 -15.99
CA LEU A 314 21.80 -8.29 -17.33
C LEU A 314 22.48 -7.42 -18.39
N ASP A 315 23.28 -8.04 -19.23
CA ASP A 315 23.68 -7.46 -20.52
C ASP A 315 22.58 -7.68 -21.55
N PRO A 316 21.84 -6.65 -21.95
CA PRO A 316 20.68 -6.80 -22.83
C PRO A 316 21.06 -7.17 -24.27
N SER A 317 22.33 -7.09 -24.66
CA SER A 317 22.82 -7.44 -25.99
C SER A 317 23.18 -8.92 -26.13
N THR A 318 23.63 -9.54 -25.04
CA THR A 318 24.14 -10.92 -25.03
C THR A 318 23.25 -11.87 -24.25
N GLY A 319 22.41 -11.34 -23.33
CA GLY A 319 21.64 -12.11 -22.37
C GLY A 319 22.45 -12.64 -21.17
N GLU A 320 23.74 -12.32 -21.08
CA GLU A 320 24.57 -12.74 -19.94
C GLU A 320 24.09 -12.07 -18.65
N VAL A 321 24.00 -12.87 -17.58
CA VAL A 321 23.57 -12.43 -16.25
C VAL A 321 24.70 -12.63 -15.25
N ALA A 322 25.00 -11.60 -14.50
CA ALA A 322 25.94 -11.65 -13.37
C ALA A 322 25.19 -11.39 -12.06
N VAL A 323 25.58 -12.08 -11.00
CA VAL A 323 25.15 -11.73 -9.63
C VAL A 323 26.15 -10.75 -9.06
N LEU A 324 25.72 -9.49 -8.87
CA LEU A 324 26.57 -8.44 -8.32
C LEU A 324 26.66 -8.52 -6.80
N GLN A 325 25.59 -8.94 -6.13
CA GLN A 325 25.50 -9.02 -4.68
C GLN A 325 24.57 -10.14 -4.27
N GLU A 326 24.96 -10.83 -3.20
CA GLU A 326 24.14 -11.82 -2.49
C GLU A 326 24.18 -11.55 -0.99
N GLU A 327 23.03 -11.65 -0.33
CA GLU A 327 22.91 -11.59 1.11
C GLU A 327 22.02 -12.71 1.61
N SER A 328 22.41 -13.37 2.70
CA SER A 328 21.64 -14.41 3.36
C SER A 328 21.43 -14.10 4.83
N SER A 329 20.35 -14.66 5.39
CA SER A 329 19.93 -14.46 6.76
C SER A 329 19.24 -15.71 7.31
N ASP A 330 19.24 -15.85 8.62
CA ASP A 330 18.57 -16.97 9.30
C ASP A 330 17.03 -16.82 9.32
N THR A 331 16.51 -15.60 9.09
CA THR A 331 15.07 -15.35 9.04
C THR A 331 14.62 -14.86 7.67
N ASN A 332 14.80 -13.58 7.35
CA ASN A 332 14.37 -13.02 6.07
C ASN A 332 15.36 -11.94 5.62
N VAL A 333 15.55 -11.76 4.33
CA VAL A 333 16.31 -10.65 3.75
C VAL A 333 15.35 -9.65 3.13
N LEU A 334 15.44 -8.41 3.59
CA LEU A 334 14.68 -7.26 3.07
C LEU A 334 15.65 -6.28 2.40
N HIS A 335 15.10 -5.41 1.56
CA HIS A 335 15.84 -4.32 0.89
C HIS A 335 15.38 -2.94 1.38
N GLY A 336 14.80 -2.90 2.56
CA GLY A 336 14.25 -1.75 3.26
C GLY A 336 13.35 -2.20 4.40
N PRO A 337 12.76 -1.28 5.16
CA PRO A 337 11.92 -1.60 6.31
C PRO A 337 10.68 -2.44 5.98
N GLN A 338 10.28 -2.45 4.70
CA GLN A 338 9.13 -3.22 4.21
C GLN A 338 9.55 -4.03 2.98
N PHE A 339 8.87 -5.14 2.71
CA PHE A 339 9.29 -6.09 1.66
C PHE A 339 9.24 -5.54 0.23
N TYR A 340 8.48 -4.49 -0.01
CA TYR A 340 8.39 -3.80 -1.30
C TYR A 340 9.36 -2.65 -1.45
N ASP A 341 10.15 -2.32 -0.42
CA ASP A 341 11.17 -1.29 -0.51
C ASP A 341 12.35 -1.75 -1.37
N ARG A 342 12.97 -0.80 -2.05
CA ARG A 342 14.19 -1.01 -2.82
C ARG A 342 15.25 0.04 -2.47
N ASN A 343 15.98 -0.18 -1.39
CA ASN A 343 17.12 0.66 -1.00
C ASN A 343 18.44 0.07 -1.54
N VAL A 344 18.52 -0.05 -2.86
CA VAL A 344 19.67 -0.55 -3.61
C VAL A 344 19.96 0.41 -4.77
N LYS A 345 21.23 0.80 -4.92
CA LYS A 345 21.70 1.59 -6.07
C LYS A 345 23.02 1.03 -6.59
N VAL A 346 23.07 0.72 -7.87
CA VAL A 346 24.32 0.43 -8.59
C VAL A 346 24.88 1.77 -9.07
N LEU A 347 26.17 2.01 -8.79
CA LEU A 347 26.86 3.23 -9.15
C LEU A 347 27.65 3.06 -10.45
N ASP A 348 27.95 4.16 -11.14
CA ASP A 348 28.75 4.16 -12.39
C ASP A 348 30.16 3.56 -12.18
N SER A 349 30.67 3.61 -10.96
CA SER A 349 31.92 2.97 -10.56
C SER A 349 31.87 1.44 -10.49
N GLY A 350 30.67 0.86 -10.59
CA GLY A 350 30.42 -0.55 -10.31
C GLY A 350 30.27 -0.87 -8.82
N GLU A 351 30.35 0.12 -7.94
CA GLU A 351 30.01 -0.06 -6.53
C GLU A 351 28.52 -0.26 -6.36
N VAL A 352 28.10 -1.02 -5.34
CA VAL A 352 26.69 -1.23 -4.98
C VAL A 352 26.41 -0.69 -3.59
N LEU A 353 25.55 0.33 -3.50
CA LEU A 353 24.98 0.78 -2.24
C LEU A 353 23.79 -0.13 -1.90
N TRP A 354 23.87 -0.79 -0.74
CA TRP A 354 22.98 -1.86 -0.34
C TRP A 354 22.44 -1.65 1.08
N TRP A 355 21.15 -1.76 1.28
CA TRP A 355 20.53 -1.74 2.59
C TRP A 355 20.50 -3.15 3.19
N SER A 356 20.84 -3.27 4.48
CA SER A 356 20.92 -4.56 5.16
C SER A 356 20.66 -4.43 6.66
N GLU A 357 20.01 -5.42 7.25
CA GLU A 357 19.76 -5.55 8.70
C GLU A 357 20.80 -6.44 9.40
N ARG A 358 21.95 -6.71 8.79
CA ARG A 358 22.99 -7.63 9.33
C ARG A 358 23.55 -7.23 10.70
N SER A 359 23.41 -5.96 11.07
CA SER A 359 23.84 -5.45 12.39
C SER A 359 22.70 -5.44 13.44
N GLY A 360 21.49 -5.95 13.10
CA GLY A 360 20.28 -5.85 13.91
C GLY A 360 19.42 -4.64 13.59
N TRP A 361 19.97 -3.65 12.89
CA TRP A 361 19.26 -2.46 12.39
C TRP A 361 19.50 -2.32 10.89
N GLY A 362 18.54 -1.73 10.19
CA GLY A 362 18.66 -1.48 8.76
C GLY A 362 19.57 -0.31 8.45
N HIS A 363 20.71 -0.60 7.82
CA HIS A 363 21.75 0.36 7.49
C HIS A 363 22.23 0.23 6.05
N LEU A 364 22.95 1.27 5.56
CA LEU A 364 23.55 1.30 4.24
C LEU A 364 24.98 0.76 4.28
N TYR A 365 25.29 -0.13 3.33
CA TYR A 365 26.61 -0.70 3.10
C TYR A 365 27.02 -0.45 1.66
N LEU A 366 28.30 -0.15 1.43
CA LEU A 366 28.85 0.02 0.09
C LEU A 366 29.78 -1.13 -0.24
N TYR A 367 29.45 -1.85 -1.29
CA TYR A 367 30.26 -2.93 -1.86
C TYR A 367 31.06 -2.41 -3.04
N ALA A 368 32.36 -2.66 -3.04
CA ALA A 368 33.22 -2.36 -4.17
C ALA A 368 33.32 -3.57 -5.14
N PRO A 369 33.70 -3.35 -6.40
CA PRO A 369 33.84 -4.42 -7.39
C PRO A 369 34.87 -5.50 -7.02
N ASP A 370 35.82 -5.21 -6.12
CA ASP A 370 36.79 -6.17 -5.62
C ASP A 370 36.24 -7.08 -4.48
N GLY A 371 34.95 -6.91 -4.14
CA GLY A 371 34.27 -7.65 -3.08
C GLY A 371 34.45 -7.06 -1.67
N SER A 372 35.21 -5.99 -1.50
CA SER A 372 35.30 -5.30 -0.22
C SER A 372 33.99 -4.60 0.13
N VAL A 373 33.64 -4.57 1.42
CA VAL A 373 32.42 -3.95 1.94
C VAL A 373 32.72 -3.03 3.11
N ARG A 374 32.03 -1.90 3.19
CA ARG A 374 32.06 -1.01 4.34
C ARG A 374 30.66 -0.55 4.73
N ALA A 375 30.46 -0.28 6.02
CA ALA A 375 29.27 0.39 6.51
C ALA A 375 29.34 1.89 6.12
N VAL A 376 28.26 2.41 5.57
CA VAL A 376 28.07 3.84 5.29
C VAL A 376 27.33 4.48 6.46
N THR A 377 26.43 3.74 7.09
CA THR A 377 25.71 4.14 8.30
C THR A 377 25.76 3.04 9.35
N GLU A 378 25.69 3.41 10.62
CA GLU A 378 25.67 2.47 11.75
C GLU A 378 25.00 3.08 12.98
N GLY A 379 24.53 2.24 13.92
CA GLY A 379 23.93 2.66 15.19
C GLY A 379 22.62 1.94 15.49
N ASP A 380 21.99 2.27 16.64
CA ASP A 380 20.72 1.68 17.09
C ASP A 380 19.54 2.55 16.58
N TRP A 381 19.38 2.62 15.26
CA TRP A 381 18.36 3.38 14.55
C TRP A 381 18.23 2.85 13.11
N LEU A 382 17.15 3.21 12.43
CA LEU A 382 16.76 2.63 11.15
C LEU A 382 16.90 3.59 9.98
N VAL A 383 17.66 3.24 8.95
CA VAL A 383 17.55 3.87 7.61
C VAL A 383 16.24 3.43 6.97
N ARG A 384 15.42 4.41 6.54
CA ARG A 384 14.13 4.17 5.94
C ARG A 384 14.20 4.09 4.40
N ALA A 385 14.77 5.09 3.78
CA ALA A 385 14.87 5.16 2.32
C ALA A 385 16.11 5.92 1.85
N ILE A 386 16.70 5.47 0.74
CA ILE A 386 17.64 6.25 -0.06
C ILE A 386 16.86 7.28 -0.87
N VAL A 387 17.09 8.57 -0.63
CA VAL A 387 16.42 9.66 -1.36
C VAL A 387 17.17 9.98 -2.65
N SER A 388 18.49 10.21 -2.56
CA SER A 388 19.33 10.49 -3.72
C SER A 388 20.78 10.13 -3.46
N VAL A 389 21.52 9.87 -4.54
CA VAL A 389 22.97 9.63 -4.51
C VAL A 389 23.66 10.56 -5.50
N ASP A 390 24.44 11.50 -4.96
CA ASP A 390 25.37 12.28 -5.77
C ASP A 390 26.69 11.50 -5.90
N GLN A 391 26.84 10.81 -7.04
CA GLN A 391 28.00 9.96 -7.31
C GLN A 391 29.29 10.77 -7.43
N ARG A 392 29.22 12.03 -7.90
CA ARG A 392 30.41 12.91 -8.06
C ARG A 392 30.89 13.42 -6.72
N ALA A 393 29.97 13.89 -5.86
CA ALA A 393 30.29 14.32 -4.51
C ALA A 393 30.48 13.15 -3.54
N ARG A 394 30.21 11.90 -4.00
CA ARG A 394 30.18 10.68 -3.20
C ARG A 394 29.34 10.85 -1.92
N ARG A 395 28.12 11.32 -2.08
CA ARG A 395 27.20 11.61 -0.97
C ARG A 395 25.86 10.97 -1.21
N VAL A 396 25.28 10.38 -0.16
CA VAL A 396 23.90 9.91 -0.14
C VAL A 396 23.05 10.78 0.77
N VAL A 397 21.84 11.12 0.31
CA VAL A 397 20.74 11.68 1.11
C VAL A 397 19.78 10.54 1.38
N PHE A 398 19.36 10.41 2.62
CA PHE A 398 18.49 9.32 3.05
C PHE A 398 17.56 9.78 4.17
N THR A 399 16.47 9.06 4.38
CA THR A 399 15.62 9.20 5.55
C THR A 399 15.98 8.16 6.60
N ALA A 400 15.86 8.53 7.87
CA ALA A 400 16.06 7.63 8.99
C ALA A 400 15.13 7.98 10.15
N ALA A 401 14.78 6.97 10.94
CA ALA A 401 13.92 7.11 12.11
C ALA A 401 14.63 6.62 13.38
N GLY A 402 14.26 7.17 14.55
CA GLY A 402 14.82 6.77 15.84
C GLY A 402 16.23 7.29 16.13
N ARG A 403 16.81 8.15 15.28
CA ARG A 403 18.16 8.67 15.47
C ARG A 403 18.16 9.85 16.46
N GLY A 404 18.53 9.57 17.69
CA GLY A 404 18.60 10.56 18.78
C GLY A 404 17.97 10.03 20.05
N THR A 405 18.39 10.58 21.20
CA THR A 405 17.86 10.15 22.49
C THR A 405 16.39 10.51 22.62
N GLY A 406 15.53 9.51 22.76
CA GLY A 406 14.09 9.70 22.89
C GLY A 406 13.35 10.06 21.60
N ALA A 407 14.00 9.91 20.44
CA ALA A 407 13.34 10.07 19.14
C ALA A 407 12.28 8.98 18.94
N ASP A 408 11.16 9.35 18.32
CA ASP A 408 10.14 8.38 17.91
C ASP A 408 10.74 7.46 16.81
N PRO A 409 10.74 6.13 16.97
CA PRO A 409 11.37 5.21 16.03
C PRO A 409 10.63 5.12 14.69
N TYR A 410 9.48 5.75 14.55
CA TYR A 410 8.66 5.72 13.34
C TYR A 410 8.72 7.02 12.53
N LEU A 411 8.93 8.18 13.19
CA LEU A 411 9.06 9.46 12.49
C LEU A 411 10.41 9.55 11.81
N GLN A 412 10.40 9.79 10.51
CA GLN A 412 11.63 9.85 9.71
C GLN A 412 12.05 11.29 9.43
N GLU A 413 13.34 11.53 9.63
CA GLU A 413 14.01 12.78 9.34
C GLU A 413 15.01 12.59 8.19
N LEU A 414 15.40 13.68 7.53
CA LEU A 414 16.36 13.68 6.44
C LEU A 414 17.81 13.84 6.93
N TYR A 415 18.68 13.03 6.36
CA TYR A 415 20.11 13.04 6.67
C TYR A 415 20.94 12.93 5.40
N SER A 416 22.21 13.31 5.49
CA SER A 416 23.22 13.04 4.48
C SER A 416 24.51 12.52 5.08
N VAL A 417 25.21 11.68 4.30
CA VAL A 417 26.51 11.12 4.67
C VAL A 417 27.36 10.90 3.42
N SER A 418 28.69 10.91 3.56
CA SER A 418 29.57 10.47 2.48
C SER A 418 29.38 8.96 2.24
N LEU A 419 29.42 8.52 0.97
CA LEU A 419 29.53 7.11 0.62
C LEU A 419 30.78 6.44 1.21
N ASP A 420 31.79 7.24 1.54
CA ASP A 420 33.02 6.78 2.18
C ASP A 420 32.93 6.67 3.71
N GLY A 421 31.69 6.89 4.26
CA GLY A 421 31.44 6.91 5.70
C GLY A 421 31.80 8.23 6.35
N GLY A 422 31.75 8.29 7.67
CA GLY A 422 32.03 9.47 8.47
C GLY A 422 30.80 10.09 9.14
N ASP A 423 30.89 11.39 9.43
CA ASP A 423 29.84 12.08 10.18
C ASP A 423 28.53 12.21 9.37
N ILE A 424 27.43 11.78 9.99
CA ILE A 424 26.08 11.93 9.44
C ILE A 424 25.58 13.34 9.78
N THR A 425 25.23 14.11 8.76
CA THR A 425 24.67 15.45 8.89
C THR A 425 23.13 15.39 8.85
N ALA A 426 22.47 15.94 9.87
CA ALA A 426 21.01 16.12 9.84
C ALA A 426 20.66 17.28 8.88
N ILE A 427 19.72 17.02 7.96
CA ILE A 427 19.13 18.02 7.08
C ILE A 427 17.89 18.60 7.75
N THR A 428 17.12 17.76 8.42
CA THR A 428 15.96 18.15 9.23
C THR A 428 16.11 17.66 10.67
N ALA A 429 15.42 18.31 11.59
CA ALA A 429 15.39 17.94 13.02
C ALA A 429 14.21 18.66 13.69
N ASP A 430 13.03 18.61 13.07
CA ASP A 430 11.84 19.34 13.53
C ASP A 430 10.80 18.42 14.21
N GLY A 431 11.06 17.11 14.27
CA GLY A 431 10.19 16.13 14.91
C GLY A 431 8.90 15.87 14.12
N LEU A 432 8.92 16.13 12.83
CA LEU A 432 7.88 15.75 11.88
C LEU A 432 8.29 14.50 11.11
N ASP A 433 7.34 13.87 10.47
CA ASP A 433 7.61 12.80 9.52
C ASP A 433 7.77 13.39 8.12
N HIS A 434 8.88 13.04 7.44
CA HIS A 434 9.27 13.54 6.12
C HIS A 434 9.05 12.48 5.05
N ASP A 435 8.44 12.86 3.93
CA ASP A 435 8.21 12.01 2.76
C ASP A 435 8.82 12.67 1.50
N PRO A 436 10.14 12.50 1.29
CA PRO A 436 10.86 13.11 0.18
C PRO A 436 10.63 12.36 -1.13
N ARG A 437 10.32 13.10 -2.21
CA ARG A 437 10.07 12.60 -3.57
C ARG A 437 11.05 13.22 -4.55
N PRO A 438 12.17 12.55 -4.86
CA PRO A 438 13.25 13.14 -5.62
C PRO A 438 12.92 13.33 -7.11
N SER A 439 13.57 14.32 -7.72
CA SER A 439 13.70 14.39 -9.17
C SER A 439 14.58 13.24 -9.67
N ARG A 440 14.48 12.94 -10.96
CA ARG A 440 15.28 11.86 -11.56
C ARG A 440 16.79 12.09 -11.41
N SER A 441 17.23 13.33 -11.50
CA SER A 441 18.63 13.72 -11.30
C SER A 441 19.09 13.67 -9.84
N GLY A 442 18.16 13.65 -8.88
CA GLY A 442 18.41 13.80 -7.45
C GLY A 442 18.87 15.20 -7.03
N ARG A 443 18.83 16.20 -7.93
CA ARG A 443 19.20 17.58 -7.61
C ARG A 443 18.17 18.30 -6.77
N PHE A 444 16.91 17.92 -6.90
CA PHE A 444 15.78 18.45 -6.15
C PHE A 444 14.89 17.32 -5.64
N PHE A 445 14.13 17.62 -4.61
CA PHE A 445 13.06 16.73 -4.13
C PHE A 445 11.93 17.54 -3.50
N VAL A 446 10.72 17.07 -3.69
CA VAL A 446 9.55 17.56 -2.95
C VAL A 446 9.50 16.82 -1.63
N ASP A 447 9.52 17.57 -0.52
CA ASP A 447 9.45 17.02 0.84
C ASP A 447 8.09 17.37 1.43
N VAL A 448 7.30 16.34 1.73
CA VAL A 448 6.00 16.48 2.39
C VAL A 448 6.18 16.19 3.87
N THR A 449 6.05 17.21 4.71
CA THR A 449 6.23 17.08 6.15
C THR A 449 4.90 17.07 6.87
N SER A 450 4.71 16.18 7.86
CA SER A 450 3.47 16.08 8.63
C SER A 450 3.70 15.39 9.97
N ARG A 451 2.69 15.45 10.83
CA ARG A 451 2.54 14.59 12.01
C ARG A 451 1.04 14.38 12.23
N VAL A 452 0.65 13.39 13.02
CA VAL A 452 -0.76 13.05 13.24
C VAL A 452 -1.63 14.25 13.63
N ASP A 453 -1.07 15.24 14.30
CA ASP A 453 -1.71 16.48 14.78
C ASP A 453 -1.28 17.75 14.01
N VAL A 454 -0.42 17.59 12.99
CA VAL A 454 0.14 18.70 12.22
C VAL A 454 -0.23 18.51 10.73
N PRO A 455 -1.11 19.36 10.17
CA PRO A 455 -1.42 19.33 8.74
C PRO A 455 -0.16 19.43 7.88
N ALA A 456 -0.17 18.74 6.74
CA ALA A 456 1.02 18.64 5.92
C ALA A 456 1.46 19.98 5.31
N VAL A 457 2.78 20.14 5.20
CA VAL A 457 3.42 21.20 4.41
C VAL A 457 4.30 20.52 3.37
N SER A 458 4.10 20.89 2.10
CA SER A 458 4.90 20.42 0.98
C SER A 458 5.88 21.51 0.58
N VAL A 459 7.18 21.20 0.57
CA VAL A 459 8.26 22.12 0.15
C VAL A 459 9.11 21.50 -0.94
N LEU A 460 9.66 22.33 -1.81
CA LEU A 460 10.73 21.94 -2.72
C LEU A 460 12.07 22.18 -2.03
N ARG A 461 12.93 21.17 -2.01
CA ARG A 461 14.32 21.27 -1.51
C ARG A 461 15.32 20.97 -2.61
N ASP A 462 16.51 21.55 -2.48
CA ASP A 462 17.68 21.16 -3.27
C ASP A 462 18.35 19.89 -2.70
N SER A 463 19.34 19.37 -3.39
CA SER A 463 20.10 18.18 -2.96
C SER A 463 20.91 18.37 -1.67
N ALA A 464 21.10 19.60 -1.18
CA ALA A 464 21.70 19.90 0.11
C ALA A 464 20.66 19.94 1.24
N GLY A 465 19.36 19.93 0.89
CA GLY A 465 18.23 19.98 1.80
C GLY A 465 17.70 21.38 2.08
N ALA A 466 18.27 22.43 1.45
CA ALA A 466 17.78 23.79 1.62
C ALA A 466 16.40 23.94 0.96
N VAL A 467 15.47 24.63 1.63
CA VAL A 467 14.14 24.92 1.07
C VAL A 467 14.29 25.96 -0.04
N VAL A 468 13.86 25.58 -1.25
CA VAL A 468 13.82 26.44 -2.45
C VAL A 468 12.48 27.18 -2.51
N LEU A 469 11.37 26.46 -2.27
CA LEU A 469 10.02 27.01 -2.41
C LEU A 469 9.05 26.25 -1.49
N GLU A 470 8.14 26.96 -0.81
CA GLU A 470 6.97 26.35 -0.20
C GLU A 470 5.93 26.14 -1.31
N LEU A 471 5.50 24.88 -1.49
CA LEU A 471 4.56 24.52 -2.55
C LEU A 471 3.11 24.66 -2.06
N GLU A 472 2.73 23.86 -1.07
CA GLU A 472 1.38 23.85 -0.54
C GLU A 472 1.37 23.60 0.97
N ARG A 473 0.27 24.03 1.59
CA ARG A 473 -0.03 23.78 3.00
C ARG A 473 -1.43 23.22 3.11
N ALA A 474 -1.58 22.07 3.73
CA ALA A 474 -2.87 21.43 3.90
C ALA A 474 -3.82 22.29 4.76
N ASP A 475 -5.04 22.47 4.29
CA ASP A 475 -6.14 23.05 5.07
C ASP A 475 -7.06 21.93 5.57
N GLY A 476 -6.95 21.62 6.87
CA GLY A 476 -7.80 20.66 7.58
C GLY A 476 -8.96 21.31 8.34
N SER A 477 -9.26 22.60 8.13
CA SER A 477 -10.29 23.33 8.88
C SER A 477 -11.66 22.67 8.80
N GLY A 478 -12.03 22.14 7.63
CA GLY A 478 -13.27 21.38 7.42
C GLY A 478 -13.33 20.11 8.27
N LEU A 479 -12.19 19.41 8.43
CA LEU A 479 -12.10 18.19 9.24
C LEU A 479 -12.32 18.50 10.74
N TYR A 480 -11.66 19.55 11.25
CA TYR A 480 -11.86 20.00 12.64
C TYR A 480 -13.31 20.48 12.88
N ALA A 481 -13.90 21.21 11.91
CA ALA A 481 -15.29 21.65 11.98
C ALA A 481 -16.29 20.46 12.00
N ALA A 482 -15.93 19.31 11.39
CA ALA A 482 -16.70 18.08 11.48
C ALA A 482 -16.58 17.35 12.85
N GLY A 483 -15.77 17.88 13.77
CA GLY A 483 -15.57 17.33 15.13
C GLY A 483 -14.45 16.31 15.25
N TRP A 484 -13.65 16.11 14.19
CA TRP A 484 -12.48 15.25 14.26
C TRP A 484 -11.40 15.85 15.18
N THR A 485 -10.72 14.98 15.92
CA THR A 485 -9.55 15.33 16.74
C THR A 485 -8.39 14.39 16.39
N PRO A 486 -7.14 14.87 16.43
CA PRO A 486 -5.98 14.02 16.22
C PRO A 486 -5.91 12.86 17.21
N ALA A 487 -5.42 11.72 16.76
CA ALA A 487 -5.12 10.61 17.65
C ALA A 487 -3.98 11.00 18.63
N GLU A 488 -4.10 10.56 19.88
CA GLU A 488 -3.05 10.72 20.91
C GLU A 488 -2.02 9.60 20.73
N ARG A 489 -0.80 9.91 20.28
CA ARG A 489 0.29 8.94 20.26
C ARG A 489 0.87 8.75 21.65
N VAL A 490 1.05 7.50 22.07
CA VAL A 490 1.52 7.12 23.40
C VAL A 490 2.44 5.90 23.30
N VAL A 491 3.27 5.73 24.32
CA VAL A 491 4.15 4.56 24.45
C VAL A 491 3.73 3.76 25.67
N VAL A 492 3.63 2.44 25.52
CA VAL A 492 3.35 1.48 26.59
C VAL A 492 4.33 0.31 26.47
N LYS A 493 4.34 -0.57 27.49
CA LYS A 493 5.17 -1.76 27.45
C LYS A 493 4.45 -2.94 26.79
N ALA A 494 5.22 -3.72 26.02
CA ALA A 494 4.79 -5.01 25.49
C ALA A 494 4.52 -6.01 26.64
N ALA A 495 3.98 -7.17 26.29
CA ALA A 495 3.71 -8.24 27.28
C ALA A 495 4.98 -8.73 28.01
N ASP A 496 6.17 -8.51 27.45
CA ASP A 496 7.45 -8.81 28.12
C ASP A 496 7.82 -7.80 29.23
N GLY A 497 7.09 -6.70 29.36
CA GLY A 497 7.32 -5.64 30.34
C GLY A 497 8.56 -4.76 30.07
N VAL A 498 9.23 -4.95 28.92
CA VAL A 498 10.49 -4.27 28.59
C VAL A 498 10.39 -3.48 27.28
N THR A 499 9.89 -4.10 26.22
CA THR A 499 9.83 -3.53 24.87
C THR A 499 8.82 -2.39 24.81
N ASP A 500 9.19 -1.25 24.23
CA ASP A 500 8.28 -0.13 23.99
C ASP A 500 7.43 -0.37 22.75
N LEU A 501 6.09 -0.31 22.94
CA LEU A 501 5.10 -0.31 21.89
C LEU A 501 4.56 1.09 21.66
N HIS A 502 4.50 1.50 20.41
CA HIS A 502 3.89 2.77 20.02
C HIS A 502 2.42 2.54 19.69
N CYS A 503 1.56 3.32 20.32
CA CYS A 503 0.12 3.22 20.18
C CYS A 503 -0.48 4.57 19.79
N ALA A 504 -1.68 4.52 19.21
CA ALA A 504 -2.50 5.70 18.97
C ALA A 504 -3.88 5.50 19.58
N ILE A 505 -4.41 6.54 20.23
CA ILE A 505 -5.72 6.54 20.86
C ILE A 505 -6.59 7.59 20.18
N TYR A 506 -7.68 7.14 19.57
CA TYR A 506 -8.74 8.00 19.05
C TYR A 506 -9.85 8.12 20.10
N LYS A 507 -10.26 9.35 20.37
CA LYS A 507 -11.30 9.65 21.34
C LYS A 507 -12.61 9.99 20.63
N PRO A 508 -13.78 9.69 21.24
CA PRO A 508 -15.05 10.17 20.73
C PRO A 508 -15.07 11.67 20.46
N HIS A 509 -15.81 12.12 19.45
CA HIS A 509 -15.90 13.54 19.11
C HIS A 509 -16.43 14.42 20.26
N ASP A 510 -17.35 13.87 21.06
CA ASP A 510 -17.93 14.54 22.24
C ASP A 510 -17.32 13.95 23.52
N PHE A 511 -16.00 13.80 23.57
CA PHE A 511 -15.29 13.14 24.64
C PHE A 511 -15.43 13.87 25.98
N ASP A 512 -15.95 13.15 26.99
CA ASP A 512 -16.02 13.58 28.38
C ASP A 512 -15.13 12.66 29.25
N PRO A 513 -14.06 13.16 29.86
CA PRO A 513 -13.17 12.34 30.67
C PRO A 513 -13.83 11.76 31.94
N SER A 514 -15.02 12.19 32.32
CA SER A 514 -15.80 11.65 33.43
C SER A 514 -16.73 10.49 33.03
N ALA A 515 -16.95 10.28 31.72
CA ALA A 515 -17.73 9.16 31.21
C ALA A 515 -16.84 7.92 30.97
N THR A 516 -17.45 6.76 30.72
CA THR A 516 -16.74 5.54 30.34
C THR A 516 -17.17 5.10 28.94
N TYR A 517 -16.20 4.65 28.15
CA TYR A 517 -16.40 4.31 26.75
C TYR A 517 -15.99 2.88 26.46
N PRO A 518 -16.73 2.14 25.63
CA PRO A 518 -16.25 0.88 25.09
C PRO A 518 -15.00 1.11 24.23
N VAL A 519 -14.09 0.14 24.27
CA VAL A 519 -12.79 0.21 23.60
C VAL A 519 -12.81 -0.69 22.35
N LEU A 520 -12.27 -0.20 21.24
CA LEU A 520 -12.00 -1.00 20.05
C LEU A 520 -10.50 -1.02 19.77
N ASP A 521 -9.98 -2.20 19.48
CA ASP A 521 -8.63 -2.43 19.00
C ASP A 521 -8.66 -2.55 17.48
N GLU A 522 -8.04 -1.62 16.77
CA GLU A 522 -7.80 -1.74 15.33
C GLU A 522 -6.50 -2.49 15.11
N ILE A 523 -6.58 -3.72 14.60
CA ILE A 523 -5.45 -4.62 14.56
C ILE A 523 -5.04 -5.02 13.13
N TYR A 524 -3.72 -4.95 12.88
CA TYR A 524 -3.07 -5.59 11.74
C TYR A 524 -1.63 -5.95 12.12
N PRO A 525 -1.30 -7.21 12.43
CA PRO A 525 0.01 -7.59 12.95
C PRO A 525 1.05 -7.90 11.87
N GLY A 526 0.81 -7.52 10.64
CA GLY A 526 1.65 -7.89 9.51
C GLY A 526 3.03 -7.22 9.52
N PRO A 527 4.09 -7.93 9.09
CA PRO A 527 5.45 -7.39 9.05
C PRO A 527 5.67 -6.34 7.95
N GLN A 528 4.63 -6.01 7.19
CA GLN A 528 4.69 -5.05 6.07
C GLN A 528 4.04 -3.70 6.38
N VAL A 529 3.41 -3.53 7.54
CA VAL A 529 2.69 -2.30 7.90
C VAL A 529 2.99 -1.85 9.32
N SER A 530 2.69 -0.58 9.63
CA SER A 530 2.41 -0.08 10.98
C SER A 530 0.93 0.29 11.07
N THR A 531 0.36 0.27 12.27
CA THR A 531 -1.06 0.52 12.51
C THR A 531 -1.29 1.89 13.14
N ALA A 532 -0.41 2.32 14.05
CA ALA A 532 -0.49 3.63 14.66
C ALA A 532 -0.16 4.73 13.64
N PRO A 533 -1.04 5.74 13.45
CA PRO A 533 -0.83 6.77 12.43
C PRO A 533 0.35 7.67 12.77
N LEU A 534 1.09 8.05 11.75
CA LEU A 534 2.24 8.96 11.86
C LEU A 534 1.88 10.37 11.40
N ARG A 535 0.99 10.50 10.44
CA ARG A 535 0.75 11.72 9.66
C ARG A 535 -0.71 12.18 9.75
N PHE A 536 -0.94 13.43 9.42
CA PHE A 536 -2.28 14.00 9.27
C PHE A 536 -3.03 13.28 8.12
N PRO A 537 -4.36 13.12 8.20
CA PRO A 537 -5.11 12.43 7.17
C PRO A 537 -4.85 12.96 5.74
N LEU A 538 -4.76 12.08 4.77
CA LEU A 538 -4.48 12.34 3.35
C LEU A 538 -3.09 12.95 3.04
N SER A 539 -2.16 12.95 3.98
CA SER A 539 -0.83 13.58 3.77
C SER A 539 0.26 12.62 3.28
N GLY A 540 -0.12 11.43 2.82
CA GLY A 540 0.83 10.41 2.32
C GLY A 540 1.69 9.80 3.43
N GLY A 541 2.86 9.32 3.06
CA GLY A 541 3.83 8.67 3.94
C GLY A 541 3.88 7.17 3.77
N THR A 542 4.45 6.49 4.75
CA THR A 542 4.53 5.03 4.79
C THR A 542 3.16 4.38 4.91
N MET A 543 3.04 3.17 4.36
CA MET A 543 1.80 2.42 4.44
C MET A 543 1.46 2.11 5.90
N THR A 544 0.32 2.60 6.35
CA THR A 544 -0.27 2.28 7.64
C THR A 544 -1.57 1.50 7.43
N ALA A 545 -1.89 0.64 8.36
CA ALA A 545 -3.16 -0.10 8.33
C ALA A 545 -4.34 0.75 8.79
N GLU A 546 -4.11 1.98 9.22
CA GLU A 546 -5.16 2.90 9.68
C GLU A 546 -6.19 3.16 8.59
N ARG A 547 -7.44 2.86 8.86
CA ARG A 547 -8.48 3.02 7.85
C ARG A 547 -9.81 3.48 8.38
N HIS A 548 -10.15 3.13 9.62
CA HIS A 548 -11.49 3.32 10.14
C HIS A 548 -11.57 3.81 11.59
N ALA A 549 -10.45 3.91 12.32
CA ALA A 549 -10.44 4.30 13.72
C ALA A 549 -11.21 5.59 14.00
N ALA A 550 -11.02 6.62 13.18
CA ALA A 550 -11.74 7.90 13.31
C ALA A 550 -13.26 7.74 13.13
N THR A 551 -13.72 6.83 12.27
CA THR A 551 -15.16 6.58 12.08
C THR A 551 -15.79 5.92 13.30
N TYR A 552 -15.08 4.99 13.94
CA TYR A 552 -15.54 4.37 15.18
C TYR A 552 -15.49 5.35 16.37
N ALA A 553 -14.50 6.24 16.41
CA ALA A 553 -14.46 7.31 17.39
C ALA A 553 -15.69 8.24 17.24
N ALA A 554 -16.09 8.56 16.02
CA ALA A 554 -17.32 9.33 15.77
C ALA A 554 -18.60 8.60 16.18
N LEU A 555 -18.61 7.27 16.18
CA LEU A 555 -19.71 6.46 16.72
C LEU A 555 -19.76 6.47 18.25
N GLY A 556 -18.68 6.85 18.93
CA GLY A 556 -18.61 6.95 20.39
C GLY A 556 -17.73 5.89 21.05
N PHE A 557 -16.86 5.22 20.32
CA PHE A 557 -15.84 4.31 20.87
C PHE A 557 -14.53 5.05 21.13
N VAL A 558 -13.79 4.60 22.13
CA VAL A 558 -12.34 4.81 22.18
C VAL A 558 -11.71 3.77 21.28
N VAL A 559 -10.87 4.19 20.33
CA VAL A 559 -10.18 3.26 19.45
C VAL A 559 -8.68 3.30 19.73
N VAL A 560 -8.07 2.13 19.87
CA VAL A 560 -6.64 1.96 20.07
C VAL A 560 -6.06 1.27 18.84
N ALA A 561 -4.97 1.80 18.30
CA ALA A 561 -4.15 1.17 17.30
C ALA A 561 -2.77 0.91 17.91
N VAL A 562 -2.26 -0.32 17.81
CA VAL A 562 -1.01 -0.75 18.46
C VAL A 562 -0.03 -1.29 17.43
N ASP A 563 1.20 -0.77 17.42
CA ASP A 563 2.31 -1.39 16.71
C ASP A 563 2.97 -2.41 17.63
N ALA A 564 2.40 -3.63 17.65
CA ALA A 564 2.89 -4.75 18.42
C ALA A 564 4.18 -5.33 17.85
N ARG A 565 4.91 -6.13 18.63
CA ARG A 565 6.09 -6.84 18.13
C ARG A 565 5.71 -7.73 16.96
N GLY A 566 6.55 -7.72 15.92
CA GLY A 566 6.29 -8.37 14.63
C GLY A 566 5.91 -7.39 13.52
N THR A 567 5.48 -6.15 13.85
CA THR A 567 5.19 -5.13 12.83
C THR A 567 6.47 -4.51 12.26
N ALA A 568 6.34 -3.86 11.11
CA ALA A 568 7.46 -3.26 10.35
C ALA A 568 8.09 -2.05 11.05
N MET A 569 9.19 -1.56 10.48
CA MET A 569 9.80 -0.26 10.75
C MET A 569 10.54 -0.14 12.09
N ARG A 570 10.94 -1.25 12.66
CA ARG A 570 11.77 -1.34 13.87
C ARG A 570 13.04 -2.14 13.61
N ASP A 571 13.79 -2.44 14.65
CA ASP A 571 14.93 -3.34 14.59
C ASP A 571 14.50 -4.78 14.25
N ARG A 572 15.48 -5.56 13.81
CA ARG A 572 15.24 -6.94 13.39
C ARG A 572 14.64 -7.82 14.48
N ALA A 573 15.08 -7.68 15.74
CA ALA A 573 14.57 -8.49 16.84
C ALA A 573 13.08 -8.22 17.11
N PHE A 574 12.64 -6.97 16.96
CA PHE A 574 11.25 -6.58 17.05
C PHE A 574 10.40 -7.21 15.92
N GLN A 575 10.90 -7.13 14.67
CA GLN A 575 10.20 -7.69 13.51
C GLN A 575 10.15 -9.21 13.54
N ASP A 576 11.24 -9.86 13.95
CA ASP A 576 11.34 -11.32 13.99
C ASP A 576 10.54 -11.94 15.16
N HIS A 577 9.97 -11.16 16.07
CA HIS A 577 9.18 -11.66 17.20
C HIS A 577 8.03 -12.58 16.78
N ALA A 578 7.33 -12.25 15.71
CA ALA A 578 6.24 -13.08 15.18
C ALA A 578 6.71 -14.21 14.27
N ARG A 579 7.99 -14.22 13.87
CA ARG A 579 8.55 -15.25 12.99
C ARG A 579 8.94 -16.50 13.75
N LEU A 580 8.91 -17.63 13.06
CA LEU A 580 9.32 -18.92 13.59
C LEU A 580 8.61 -19.28 14.92
N GLY A 581 7.39 -18.75 15.12
CA GLY A 581 6.61 -18.99 16.32
C GLY A 581 7.16 -18.33 17.58
N GLY A 582 7.92 -17.25 17.43
CA GLY A 582 8.62 -16.58 18.53
C GLY A 582 7.71 -15.92 19.56
N GLY A 583 6.51 -15.46 19.18
CA GLY A 583 5.62 -14.76 20.10
C GLY A 583 4.21 -14.52 19.56
N GLU A 584 3.34 -14.09 20.46
CA GLU A 584 1.95 -13.78 20.15
C GLU A 584 1.70 -12.27 20.22
N PHE A 585 1.34 -11.66 19.11
CA PHE A 585 0.93 -10.26 19.05
C PHE A 585 -0.32 -9.99 19.91
N ALA A 586 -1.19 -10.98 20.09
CA ALA A 586 -2.39 -10.86 20.91
C ALA A 586 -2.08 -10.52 22.38
N ASP A 587 -0.97 -11.04 22.93
CA ASP A 587 -0.50 -10.74 24.28
C ASP A 587 -0.05 -9.26 24.39
N ASP A 588 0.62 -8.74 23.37
CA ASP A 588 1.06 -7.35 23.31
C ASP A 588 -0.12 -6.38 23.21
N HIS A 589 -1.13 -6.67 22.39
CA HIS A 589 -2.36 -5.88 22.29
C HIS A 589 -3.12 -5.87 23.62
N ALA A 590 -3.26 -7.05 24.24
CA ALA A 590 -3.93 -7.15 25.55
C ALA A 590 -3.16 -6.40 26.65
N ALA A 591 -1.83 -6.51 26.68
CA ALA A 591 -0.98 -5.78 27.63
C ALA A 591 -1.08 -4.28 27.43
N ALA A 592 -0.98 -3.80 26.19
CA ALA A 592 -1.09 -2.39 25.85
C ALA A 592 -2.43 -1.78 26.30
N ILE A 593 -3.56 -2.42 25.98
CA ILE A 593 -4.89 -1.93 26.37
C ILE A 593 -5.03 -1.87 27.91
N ARG A 594 -4.56 -2.92 28.62
CA ARG A 594 -4.61 -2.93 30.09
C ARG A 594 -3.72 -1.86 30.71
N GLU A 595 -2.52 -1.61 30.19
CA GLU A 595 -1.64 -0.55 30.69
C GLU A 595 -2.23 0.85 30.42
N LEU A 596 -2.75 1.09 29.22
CA LEU A 596 -3.43 2.34 28.89
C LEU A 596 -4.58 2.66 29.85
N ALA A 597 -5.37 1.67 30.21
CA ALA A 597 -6.52 1.84 31.10
C ALA A 597 -6.12 2.20 32.56
N GLN A 598 -4.90 1.85 33.02
CA GLN A 598 -4.44 2.20 34.38
C GLN A 598 -4.43 3.71 34.62
N THR A 599 -4.16 4.49 33.58
CA THR A 599 -4.10 5.95 33.64
C THR A 599 -5.29 6.64 32.98
N ARG A 600 -6.19 5.86 32.39
CA ARG A 600 -7.33 6.34 31.58
C ARG A 600 -8.62 5.64 32.03
N PRO A 601 -9.19 6.04 33.19
CA PRO A 601 -10.34 5.36 33.79
C PRO A 601 -11.62 5.42 32.92
N TRP A 602 -11.61 6.20 31.88
CA TRP A 602 -12.67 6.27 30.88
C TRP A 602 -12.64 5.12 29.86
N MET A 603 -11.58 4.28 29.82
CA MET A 603 -11.53 3.05 29.03
C MET A 603 -12.22 1.91 29.81
N ASP A 604 -13.33 1.39 29.27
CA ASP A 604 -14.10 0.32 29.91
C ASP A 604 -13.58 -1.05 29.44
N LEU A 605 -12.81 -1.70 30.30
CA LEU A 605 -12.22 -3.02 30.00
C LEU A 605 -13.23 -4.17 30.01
N GLU A 606 -14.45 -3.96 30.50
CA GLU A 606 -15.54 -4.95 30.39
C GLU A 606 -16.20 -4.91 28.99
N ARG A 607 -15.90 -3.88 28.19
CA ARG A 607 -16.46 -3.66 26.86
C ARG A 607 -15.36 -3.41 25.83
N VAL A 608 -14.47 -4.40 25.63
CA VAL A 608 -13.38 -4.34 24.65
C VAL A 608 -13.73 -5.20 23.44
N GLY A 609 -13.60 -4.64 22.25
CA GLY A 609 -13.72 -5.34 20.96
C GLY A 609 -12.48 -5.17 20.12
N THR A 610 -12.38 -5.97 19.07
CA THR A 610 -11.28 -5.88 18.09
C THR A 610 -11.81 -6.08 16.67
N TYR A 611 -11.16 -5.46 15.69
CA TYR A 611 -11.51 -5.64 14.29
C TYR A 611 -10.30 -5.52 13.38
N GLY A 612 -10.35 -6.23 12.27
CA GLY A 612 -9.34 -6.15 11.24
C GLY A 612 -9.78 -6.83 9.95
N HIS A 613 -8.97 -6.65 8.92
CA HIS A 613 -9.18 -7.20 7.59
C HIS A 613 -7.94 -7.98 7.15
N SER A 614 -8.11 -9.08 6.39
CA SER A 614 -6.98 -9.90 5.90
C SER A 614 -6.18 -10.46 7.09
N GLY A 615 -4.85 -10.24 7.18
CA GLY A 615 -4.08 -10.56 8.38
C GLY A 615 -4.65 -9.96 9.67
N GLY A 616 -5.30 -8.78 9.59
CA GLY A 616 -6.06 -8.21 10.71
C GLY A 616 -7.34 -8.99 11.04
N GLY A 617 -7.96 -9.63 10.06
CA GLY A 617 -9.09 -10.54 10.25
C GLY A 617 -8.69 -11.79 11.02
N TYR A 618 -7.56 -12.40 10.64
CA TYR A 618 -6.93 -13.45 11.42
C TYR A 618 -6.65 -13.00 12.86
N ALA A 619 -6.01 -11.85 13.01
CA ALA A 619 -5.57 -11.34 14.29
C ALA A 619 -6.71 -10.98 15.23
N SER A 620 -7.76 -10.31 14.74
CA SER A 620 -8.93 -9.97 15.56
C SER A 620 -9.65 -11.22 16.11
N THR A 621 -9.75 -12.27 15.29
CA THR A 621 -10.25 -13.57 15.75
C THR A 621 -9.31 -14.18 16.79
N ARG A 622 -8.00 -14.15 16.55
CA ARG A 622 -7.00 -14.73 17.46
C ARG A 622 -7.00 -14.05 18.83
N CYS A 623 -7.10 -12.72 18.88
CA CYS A 623 -7.23 -11.98 20.13
C CYS A 623 -8.46 -12.42 20.94
N LEU A 624 -9.61 -12.60 20.29
CA LEU A 624 -10.83 -13.07 20.93
C LEU A 624 -10.70 -14.50 21.49
N LEU A 625 -9.95 -15.38 20.79
CA LEU A 625 -9.76 -16.77 21.19
C LEU A 625 -8.67 -16.98 22.26
N LEU A 626 -7.65 -16.10 22.32
CA LEU A 626 -6.54 -16.20 23.27
C LEU A 626 -6.74 -15.38 24.54
N ALA A 627 -7.44 -14.25 24.47
CA ALA A 627 -7.68 -13.36 25.61
C ALA A 627 -9.18 -13.04 25.79
N PRO A 628 -10.05 -14.07 25.99
CA PRO A 628 -11.50 -13.90 26.14
C PRO A 628 -11.89 -13.12 27.40
N ASP A 629 -11.00 -13.07 28.39
CA ASP A 629 -11.15 -12.24 29.60
C ASP A 629 -11.12 -10.74 29.30
N LEU A 630 -10.48 -10.32 28.20
CA LEU A 630 -10.42 -8.93 27.75
C LEU A 630 -11.35 -8.68 26.54
N PHE A 631 -11.12 -9.39 25.44
CA PHE A 631 -11.87 -9.17 24.20
C PHE A 631 -13.24 -9.87 24.26
N LYS A 632 -14.31 -9.07 24.12
CA LYS A 632 -15.71 -9.54 24.19
C LYS A 632 -16.38 -9.66 22.82
N VAL A 633 -15.91 -8.88 21.83
CA VAL A 633 -16.49 -8.84 20.50
C VAL A 633 -15.37 -8.75 19.48
N ALA A 634 -15.40 -9.59 18.44
CA ALA A 634 -14.52 -9.45 17.29
C ALA A 634 -15.32 -9.37 15.98
N VAL A 635 -14.83 -8.53 15.07
CA VAL A 635 -15.29 -8.49 13.68
C VAL A 635 -14.11 -8.78 12.79
N SER A 636 -14.11 -9.96 12.20
CA SER A 636 -13.06 -10.50 11.36
C SER A 636 -13.49 -10.47 9.89
N SER A 637 -12.70 -9.84 9.05
CA SER A 637 -12.97 -9.72 7.61
C SER A 637 -11.87 -10.36 6.80
N ALA A 638 -12.23 -11.31 5.91
CA ALA A 638 -11.32 -11.98 4.97
C ALA A 638 -10.03 -12.51 5.63
N GLY A 639 -10.15 -13.11 6.83
CA GLY A 639 -9.01 -13.56 7.62
C GLY A 639 -8.39 -14.86 7.09
N ASP A 640 -7.06 -14.92 7.13
CA ASP A 640 -6.23 -16.08 6.77
C ASP A 640 -6.08 -17.04 7.98
N HIS A 641 -7.19 -17.62 8.44
CA HIS A 641 -7.29 -18.36 9.70
C HIS A 641 -6.45 -19.64 9.79
N ASP A 642 -5.85 -20.09 8.68
CA ASP A 642 -4.99 -21.27 8.64
C ASP A 642 -3.97 -21.14 7.50
N ASP A 643 -2.76 -20.66 7.81
CA ASP A 643 -1.71 -20.43 6.83
C ASP A 643 -1.25 -21.68 6.06
N ARG A 644 -1.57 -22.90 6.54
CA ARG A 644 -1.27 -24.15 5.81
C ARG A 644 -2.00 -24.26 4.46
N ILE A 645 -3.10 -23.54 4.31
CA ILE A 645 -3.88 -23.48 3.06
C ILE A 645 -3.94 -22.07 2.49
N TYR A 646 -3.07 -21.21 2.97
CA TYR A 646 -2.85 -19.87 2.42
C TYR A 646 -1.62 -19.89 1.51
N HIS A 647 -1.37 -18.78 0.89
CA HIS A 647 -0.36 -18.58 -0.13
C HIS A 647 1.08 -18.92 0.37
N ALA A 648 1.79 -19.78 -0.35
CA ALA A 648 3.16 -20.23 0.00
C ALA A 648 4.09 -19.06 0.26
N TRP A 649 4.07 -18.04 -0.60
CA TRP A 649 4.93 -16.86 -0.47
C TRP A 649 4.77 -16.18 0.89
N TRP A 650 3.52 -15.98 1.38
CA TRP A 650 3.28 -15.37 2.68
C TRP A 650 3.75 -16.25 3.83
N GLY A 651 3.21 -17.46 3.91
CA GLY A 651 3.51 -18.37 5.01
C GLY A 651 5.00 -18.72 5.08
N GLU A 652 5.58 -19.15 3.99
CA GLU A 652 6.97 -19.59 3.97
C GLU A 652 7.97 -18.45 4.13
N ARG A 653 7.67 -17.26 3.59
CA ARG A 653 8.54 -16.10 3.73
C ARG A 653 8.58 -15.55 5.15
N PHE A 654 7.44 -15.46 5.81
CA PHE A 654 7.34 -14.77 7.11
C PHE A 654 7.39 -15.72 8.30
N PHE A 655 7.03 -16.98 8.13
CA PHE A 655 7.12 -17.97 9.21
C PHE A 655 8.26 -18.97 8.99
N GLY A 656 8.46 -19.47 7.81
CA GLY A 656 9.49 -20.46 7.46
C GLY A 656 8.93 -21.60 6.62
N LEU A 657 9.80 -22.47 6.11
CA LEU A 657 9.41 -23.66 5.37
C LEU A 657 8.76 -24.70 6.29
N THR A 658 7.98 -25.63 5.74
CA THR A 658 7.25 -26.65 6.53
C THR A 658 8.12 -27.63 7.29
N ASP A 659 9.38 -27.75 6.95
CA ASP A 659 10.37 -28.54 7.70
C ASP A 659 11.05 -27.74 8.82
N GLU A 660 10.86 -26.42 8.84
CA GLU A 660 11.42 -25.49 9.84
C GLU A 660 10.36 -24.97 10.81
N PHE A 661 9.10 -24.89 10.39
CA PHE A 661 8.03 -24.23 11.12
C PHE A 661 6.74 -25.06 11.17
N ASP A 662 6.19 -25.23 12.39
CA ASP A 662 4.89 -25.87 12.60
C ASP A 662 3.76 -24.83 12.57
N PHE A 663 3.03 -24.78 11.49
CA PHE A 663 1.88 -23.89 11.30
C PHE A 663 0.66 -24.24 12.16
N GLY A 664 0.60 -25.45 12.74
CA GLY A 664 -0.55 -25.93 13.50
C GLY A 664 -0.94 -25.01 14.66
N PRO A 665 -0.03 -24.64 15.57
CA PRO A 665 -0.31 -23.75 16.71
C PRO A 665 -0.75 -22.35 16.33
N HIS A 666 -0.39 -21.90 15.11
CA HIS A 666 -0.74 -20.57 14.61
C HIS A 666 -2.11 -20.52 13.93
N SER A 667 -2.74 -21.68 13.69
CA SER A 667 -4.09 -21.74 13.11
C SER A 667 -5.16 -21.38 14.14
N ASN A 668 -6.07 -20.47 13.78
CA ASN A 668 -7.26 -20.17 14.57
C ASN A 668 -8.25 -21.35 14.62
N VAL A 669 -8.17 -22.24 13.64
CA VAL A 669 -9.01 -23.47 13.59
C VAL A 669 -8.79 -24.33 14.82
N GLY A 670 -7.53 -24.51 15.26
CA GLY A 670 -7.20 -25.27 16.48
C GLY A 670 -7.69 -24.62 17.77
N LEU A 671 -8.00 -23.33 17.75
CA LEU A 671 -8.46 -22.54 18.91
C LEU A 671 -9.99 -22.37 18.97
N ALA A 672 -10.74 -22.90 18.01
CA ALA A 672 -12.19 -22.69 17.88
C ALA A 672 -12.97 -22.94 19.18
N GLY A 673 -12.55 -23.94 19.98
CA GLY A 673 -13.14 -24.27 21.27
C GLY A 673 -13.03 -23.17 22.34
N ASN A 674 -12.14 -22.20 22.17
CA ASN A 674 -11.92 -21.12 23.13
C ASN A 674 -12.90 -19.93 22.95
N LEU A 675 -13.74 -19.95 21.93
CA LEU A 675 -14.66 -18.85 21.68
C LEU A 675 -15.66 -18.68 22.84
N GLU A 676 -15.62 -17.54 23.52
CA GLU A 676 -16.56 -17.15 24.59
C GLU A 676 -17.33 -15.87 24.24
N GLY A 677 -16.75 -14.98 23.43
CA GLY A 677 -17.33 -13.70 23.03
C GLY A 677 -18.25 -13.76 21.81
N LYS A 678 -18.53 -12.60 21.24
CA LYS A 678 -19.31 -12.45 20.00
C LYS A 678 -18.38 -12.31 18.82
N LEU A 679 -18.55 -13.17 17.82
CA LEU A 679 -17.72 -13.20 16.61
C LEU A 679 -18.58 -13.00 15.37
N LEU A 680 -18.23 -11.98 14.56
CA LEU A 680 -18.74 -11.83 13.20
C LEU A 680 -17.60 -12.15 12.22
N LEU A 681 -17.76 -13.23 11.47
CA LEU A 681 -16.90 -13.59 10.35
C LEU A 681 -17.52 -13.03 9.06
N ALA A 682 -16.73 -12.28 8.27
CA ALA A 682 -17.18 -11.80 6.98
C ALA A 682 -16.16 -12.12 5.89
N HIS A 683 -16.64 -12.52 4.69
CA HIS A 683 -15.74 -12.86 3.59
C HIS A 683 -16.35 -12.57 2.22
N GLY A 684 -15.52 -12.14 1.26
CA GLY A 684 -15.88 -12.08 -0.15
C GLY A 684 -16.00 -13.49 -0.72
N GLY A 685 -17.15 -13.84 -1.32
CA GLY A 685 -17.37 -15.18 -1.87
C GLY A 685 -16.52 -15.50 -3.10
N MET A 686 -15.88 -14.46 -3.68
CA MET A 686 -14.98 -14.55 -4.82
C MET A 686 -13.61 -13.98 -4.51
N ASP A 687 -13.20 -14.00 -3.24
CA ASP A 687 -11.87 -13.58 -2.81
C ASP A 687 -10.81 -14.53 -3.40
N ASP A 688 -10.05 -14.01 -4.34
CA ASP A 688 -9.00 -14.75 -5.07
C ASP A 688 -7.59 -14.56 -4.46
N ASN A 689 -7.48 -13.79 -3.38
CA ASN A 689 -6.27 -13.63 -2.57
C ASN A 689 -6.34 -14.52 -1.30
N VAL A 690 -7.06 -14.06 -0.28
CA VAL A 690 -7.37 -14.86 0.92
C VAL A 690 -8.67 -15.61 0.63
N THR A 691 -8.57 -16.87 0.24
CA THR A 691 -9.75 -17.58 -0.25
C THR A 691 -10.79 -17.82 0.84
N PRO A 692 -12.10 -17.83 0.54
CA PRO A 692 -13.14 -18.05 1.54
C PRO A 692 -13.08 -19.41 2.23
N HIS A 693 -12.30 -20.36 1.69
CA HIS A 693 -12.01 -21.65 2.31
C HIS A 693 -11.41 -21.51 3.71
N LEU A 694 -10.57 -20.50 3.93
CA LEU A 694 -9.92 -20.21 5.21
C LEU A 694 -10.94 -19.89 6.31
N THR A 695 -11.89 -19.01 6.01
CA THR A 695 -13.02 -18.72 6.93
C THR A 695 -13.94 -19.94 7.09
N LEU A 696 -14.25 -20.67 6.02
CA LEU A 696 -15.16 -21.82 6.10
C LEU A 696 -14.56 -22.98 6.91
N ARG A 697 -13.24 -23.17 6.92
CA ARG A 697 -12.59 -24.14 7.82
C ARG A 697 -12.70 -23.75 9.28
N LEU A 698 -12.59 -22.47 9.60
CA LEU A 698 -12.83 -21.99 10.96
C LEU A 698 -14.31 -22.16 11.35
N VAL A 699 -15.25 -21.88 10.44
CA VAL A 699 -16.68 -22.12 10.63
C VAL A 699 -16.98 -23.57 10.98
N ASP A 700 -16.40 -24.52 10.24
CA ASP A 700 -16.54 -25.96 10.49
C ASP A 700 -16.06 -26.33 11.90
N ALA A 701 -14.87 -25.86 12.28
CA ALA A 701 -14.31 -26.10 13.61
C ALA A 701 -15.14 -25.46 14.75
N LEU A 702 -15.72 -24.29 14.52
CA LEU A 702 -16.61 -23.62 15.50
C LEU A 702 -17.91 -24.42 15.69
N ILE A 703 -18.47 -24.95 14.60
CA ILE A 703 -19.67 -25.82 14.64
C ILE A 703 -19.35 -27.11 15.42
N ASP A 704 -18.23 -27.77 15.11
CA ASP A 704 -17.80 -28.98 15.80
C ASP A 704 -17.54 -28.74 17.31
N ALA A 705 -17.06 -27.55 17.65
CA ALA A 705 -16.87 -27.10 19.03
C ALA A 705 -18.18 -26.65 19.72
N GLY A 706 -19.32 -26.63 19.03
CA GLY A 706 -20.61 -26.18 19.54
C GLY A 706 -20.65 -24.70 19.90
N LYS A 707 -19.95 -23.84 19.14
CA LYS A 707 -19.86 -22.40 19.39
C LYS A 707 -20.78 -21.61 18.49
N ASP A 708 -21.40 -20.57 19.06
CA ASP A 708 -22.27 -19.65 18.31
C ASP A 708 -21.46 -18.48 17.75
N PHE A 709 -21.65 -18.17 16.48
CA PHE A 709 -21.03 -17.05 15.77
C PHE A 709 -21.95 -16.52 14.67
N ASP A 710 -21.63 -15.33 14.16
CA ASP A 710 -22.30 -14.74 13.00
C ASP A 710 -21.41 -14.87 11.75
N LEU A 711 -22.02 -15.16 10.58
CA LEU A 711 -21.32 -15.29 9.31
C LEU A 711 -21.96 -14.40 8.24
N LEU A 712 -21.15 -13.63 7.51
CA LEU A 712 -21.56 -12.86 6.36
C LEU A 712 -20.68 -13.21 5.15
N ILE A 713 -21.20 -13.98 4.21
CA ILE A 713 -20.58 -14.15 2.89
C ILE A 713 -21.18 -13.12 1.94
N VAL A 714 -20.31 -12.34 1.26
CA VAL A 714 -20.70 -11.40 0.21
C VAL A 714 -20.44 -12.08 -1.15
N PRO A 715 -21.44 -12.62 -1.84
CA PRO A 715 -21.24 -13.69 -2.84
C PRO A 715 -20.34 -13.36 -4.03
N ASN A 716 -20.34 -12.11 -4.51
CA ASN A 716 -19.57 -11.68 -5.68
C ASN A 716 -18.37 -10.79 -5.33
N ALA A 717 -18.14 -10.57 -4.04
CA ALA A 717 -17.08 -9.68 -3.60
C ALA A 717 -15.71 -10.35 -3.71
N ASP A 718 -14.73 -9.55 -4.11
CA ASP A 718 -13.30 -9.79 -4.04
C ASP A 718 -12.77 -9.63 -2.60
N HIS A 719 -11.45 -9.71 -2.43
CA HIS A 719 -10.78 -9.56 -1.14
C HIS A 719 -11.16 -8.26 -0.40
N ARG A 720 -11.35 -7.17 -1.10
CA ARG A 720 -11.60 -5.84 -0.53
C ARG A 720 -13.08 -5.48 -0.42
N MET A 721 -13.97 -6.29 -0.98
CA MET A 721 -15.42 -6.07 -0.99
C MET A 721 -15.85 -4.71 -1.56
N PHE A 722 -15.11 -4.15 -2.53
CA PHE A 722 -15.29 -2.76 -3.00
C PHE A 722 -16.74 -2.41 -3.35
N HIS A 723 -17.41 -3.23 -4.15
CA HIS A 723 -18.79 -2.94 -4.57
C HIS A 723 -19.81 -2.98 -3.45
N GLN A 724 -19.52 -3.65 -2.35
CA GLN A 724 -20.40 -3.80 -1.18
C GLN A 724 -19.82 -3.12 0.06
N GLN A 725 -18.80 -2.30 -0.10
CA GLN A 725 -18.08 -1.69 1.01
C GLN A 725 -19.01 -0.87 1.92
N ALA A 726 -19.91 -0.06 1.37
CA ALA A 726 -20.88 0.71 2.13
C ALA A 726 -21.79 -0.20 3.00
N TYR A 727 -22.28 -1.31 2.43
CA TYR A 727 -23.07 -2.29 3.17
C TYR A 727 -22.23 -2.97 4.26
N TRP A 728 -21.00 -3.39 3.93
CA TRP A 728 -20.10 -4.06 4.86
C TRP A 728 -19.69 -3.16 6.03
N LEU A 729 -19.31 -1.91 5.78
CA LEU A 729 -18.97 -0.94 6.82
C LEU A 729 -20.14 -0.72 7.80
N ARG A 730 -21.35 -0.51 7.28
CA ARG A 730 -22.53 -0.38 8.12
C ARG A 730 -22.76 -1.63 8.99
N ARG A 731 -22.58 -2.84 8.43
CA ARG A 731 -22.74 -4.09 9.20
C ARG A 731 -21.73 -4.22 10.33
N ARG A 732 -20.48 -3.76 10.12
CA ARG A 732 -19.46 -3.69 11.19
C ARG A 732 -19.87 -2.71 12.29
N TRP A 733 -20.29 -1.50 11.91
CA TRP A 733 -20.79 -0.51 12.88
C TRP A 733 -21.96 -1.04 13.69
N ASP A 734 -22.97 -1.61 13.03
CA ASP A 734 -24.14 -2.21 13.67
C ASP A 734 -23.76 -3.29 14.69
N TYR A 735 -22.74 -4.09 14.37
CA TYR A 735 -22.31 -5.19 15.23
C TYR A 735 -21.71 -4.68 16.55
N PHE A 736 -20.80 -3.72 16.50
CA PHE A 736 -20.22 -3.13 17.67
C PHE A 736 -21.21 -2.27 18.49
N VAL A 737 -22.04 -1.49 17.83
CA VAL A 737 -23.10 -0.73 18.50
C VAL A 737 -24.03 -1.67 19.29
N ARG A 738 -24.41 -2.78 18.70
CA ARG A 738 -25.28 -3.77 19.35
C ARG A 738 -24.60 -4.49 20.50
N HIS A 739 -23.38 -4.98 20.30
CA HIS A 739 -22.76 -5.92 21.22
C HIS A 739 -21.80 -5.31 22.23
N LEU A 740 -21.26 -4.11 21.99
CA LEU A 740 -20.42 -3.38 22.96
C LEU A 740 -21.13 -2.19 23.60
N MET A 741 -21.91 -1.41 22.86
CA MET A 741 -22.69 -0.32 23.46
C MET A 741 -23.99 -0.82 24.07
N GLY A 742 -24.53 -1.96 23.62
CA GLY A 742 -25.85 -2.45 24.02
C GLY A 742 -27.00 -1.63 23.42
N GLU A 743 -26.71 -0.84 22.37
CA GLU A 743 -27.69 0.01 21.71
C GLU A 743 -28.28 -0.65 20.46
N THR A 744 -29.47 -0.21 20.06
CA THR A 744 -30.08 -0.68 18.81
C THR A 744 -29.56 0.13 17.63
N PRO A 745 -28.88 -0.49 16.64
CA PRO A 745 -28.44 0.20 15.44
C PRO A 745 -29.61 0.88 14.72
N PRO A 746 -29.44 2.10 14.19
CA PRO A 746 -30.47 2.82 13.47
C PRO A 746 -30.72 2.19 12.09
N ALA A 747 -31.89 2.44 11.50
CA ALA A 747 -32.10 2.17 10.08
C ALA A 747 -31.28 3.16 9.25
N TYR A 748 -30.01 2.83 8.98
CA TYR A 748 -29.04 3.69 8.29
C TYR A 748 -28.55 3.05 7.00
N ARG A 749 -28.31 3.87 6.00
CA ARG A 749 -27.67 3.47 4.74
C ARG A 749 -26.49 4.43 4.49
N ILE A 750 -25.29 3.89 4.45
CA ILE A 750 -24.11 4.62 3.97
C ILE A 750 -24.28 4.86 2.46
N ALA A 751 -23.95 6.04 1.98
CA ALA A 751 -23.95 6.35 0.55
C ALA A 751 -22.98 5.42 -0.21
N ASP A 752 -23.23 5.22 -1.49
CA ASP A 752 -22.38 4.36 -2.31
C ASP A 752 -20.96 4.96 -2.36
N ILE A 753 -19.97 4.13 -2.04
CA ILE A 753 -18.56 4.53 -2.04
C ILE A 753 -18.06 4.41 -3.48
N PRO A 754 -17.54 5.50 -4.07
CA PRO A 754 -17.08 5.48 -5.45
C PRO A 754 -15.85 4.57 -5.61
N ALA A 755 -15.80 3.85 -6.72
CA ALA A 755 -14.61 3.12 -7.16
C ALA A 755 -13.60 4.13 -7.76
N ASP A 756 -12.98 4.93 -6.92
CA ASP A 756 -11.96 5.90 -7.34
C ASP A 756 -10.58 5.22 -7.37
N PRO A 757 -9.84 5.25 -8.49
CA PRO A 757 -8.51 4.64 -8.57
C PRO A 757 -7.53 5.13 -7.52
N GLU A 758 -7.58 6.40 -7.13
CA GLU A 758 -6.75 6.94 -6.05
C GLU A 758 -7.17 6.40 -4.68
N LEU A 759 -8.48 6.20 -4.45
CA LEU A 759 -9.00 5.56 -3.25
C LEU A 759 -8.70 4.07 -3.24
N LEU A 760 -8.76 3.40 -4.39
CA LEU A 760 -8.37 1.99 -4.52
C LEU A 760 -6.91 1.78 -4.10
N ALA A 761 -6.02 2.69 -4.44
CA ALA A 761 -4.63 2.67 -3.98
C ALA A 761 -4.51 2.88 -2.45
N THR A 762 -5.38 3.71 -1.84
CA THR A 762 -5.39 3.95 -0.38
C THR A 762 -5.97 2.77 0.42
N TYR A 763 -6.93 2.05 -0.17
CA TYR A 763 -7.48 0.81 0.42
C TYR A 763 -6.67 -0.43 0.06
N GLY A 764 -5.62 -0.24 -0.73
CA GLY A 764 -4.81 -1.26 -1.37
C GLY A 764 -3.64 -1.72 -0.54
N GLY A 765 -3.76 -1.94 0.71
CA GLY A 765 -2.74 -2.64 1.49
C GLY A 765 -2.92 -4.13 1.40
#